data_38975a34bebdd4bc22388910095a80fc
#
_entry.id   38975a34bebdd4bc22388910095a80fc
#
_cell.length_a   1.000
_cell.length_b   1.000
_cell.length_c   1.000
_cell.angle_alpha   90.00
_cell.angle_beta   90.00
_cell.angle_gamma   90.00
#
_symmetry.space_group_name_H-M   'P 1'
#
loop_
_entity.id
_entity.type
_entity.pdbx_description
1 polymer ?
#
loop_
_entity_poly.entity_id
_entity_poly.type
_entity_poly.pdbx_seq_one_letter_code
_entity_poly.pdbx_strand_id
1 'polypeptide(L)'
;MSLIGKQFYIALISAILGALLTIFILSGALQRLSIDVLNYFLASETTSGEVVVIGIDDTSFSALDESVGRWPWPRWIHGDLVDSLDQYGASQIIFDVIFSETSEEEMDLYFAEAIGRAKRVILASDLSEVQNDYISGIIESRPLPLFEEYGAEVGLAGVDMDSDRVIRYHPYYPDYPNTLSSLGSKIEIGEIIPQSRILRYAGPDHTFPYLSYYQLFIEDGVPDGFLKDKIVLIGLDAKASADVQKSQQDSFPTPFTRFNARQTPGVEIHANLLDNLIQNNWVSNPPNSHKILIVIIMTIISIAISSSWRPTLTLLLGLGANICLGGFSFYFWTEGYYLNFLLGLPTFLISYVAAGGHAYLTEGRQKRQIKGAFGQYLSPAMVDTLIADPEKLKLGGERRKMTIMFCDVRGFTTISEALKDTPEKLTEIINILLTSLTKDVLECNGTIDKYMGDCIMAFWNAPLEDGKHAYNAVEAARRMILTMERVNQELKESGKSQFDLKIGVGLGTGYCVVGNMGSDQRFDYTVLGDVVNLSSRLEGQTKTYGMTAVLSSYTVDELQESNEEILDNIVEIDKIRVKGKKDPEIIFGLASEKISGDEKNCVKKYLQAFRDGDLIKALSELDNLSKLNEQMKDYSSLMRERITELQIIGLPENWEGVYEATSK
;
A
#
# COMPACT_ATOMS: atom_id res chain seq x y z
N MET A 1 -3.02 25.50 5.26
CA MET A 1 -2.28 24.39 4.64
C MET A 1 -3.30 23.51 3.94
N SER A 2 -3.22 23.36 2.60
CA SER A 2 -4.19 22.57 1.83
C SER A 2 -4.20 21.11 2.31
N LEU A 3 -5.32 20.41 2.16
CA LEU A 3 -5.48 18.99 2.54
C LEU A 3 -4.35 18.12 1.91
N ILE A 4 -3.96 18.45 0.68
CA ILE A 4 -2.87 17.84 -0.10
C ILE A 4 -1.52 18.01 0.62
N GLY A 5 -1.25 19.17 1.21
CA GLY A 5 -0.03 19.41 1.99
C GLY A 5 0.09 18.52 3.23
N LYS A 6 -1.02 18.31 3.98
CA LYS A 6 -1.02 17.42 5.15
C LYS A 6 -0.76 15.96 4.78
N GLN A 7 -1.31 15.48 3.68
CA GLN A 7 -1.11 14.09 3.21
C GLN A 7 0.32 13.84 2.79
N PHE A 8 0.95 14.79 2.09
CA PHE A 8 2.36 14.71 1.72
C PHE A 8 3.28 14.64 2.94
N TYR A 9 3.04 15.47 3.97
CA TYR A 9 3.86 15.45 5.20
C TYR A 9 3.76 14.13 5.97
N ILE A 10 2.58 13.50 6.04
CA ILE A 10 2.42 12.23 6.75
C ILE A 10 3.07 11.08 5.96
N ALA A 11 2.95 11.05 4.63
CA ALA A 11 3.65 10.09 3.79
C ALA A 11 5.16 10.24 3.93
N LEU A 12 5.67 11.47 3.96
CA LEU A 12 7.08 11.78 4.20
C LEU A 12 7.56 11.27 5.57
N ILE A 13 6.82 11.56 6.64
CA ILE A 13 7.16 11.09 7.99
C ILE A 13 7.15 9.55 8.06
N SER A 14 6.14 8.89 7.48
CA SER A 14 6.05 7.43 7.47
C SER A 14 7.20 6.79 6.69
N ALA A 15 7.59 7.37 5.56
CA ALA A 15 8.72 6.91 4.76
C ALA A 15 10.07 7.11 5.50
N ILE A 16 10.26 8.24 6.17
CA ILE A 16 11.45 8.51 6.99
C ILE A 16 11.56 7.52 8.16
N LEU A 17 10.46 7.26 8.86
CA LEU A 17 10.44 6.27 9.95
C LEU A 17 10.78 4.87 9.45
N GLY A 18 10.24 4.47 8.30
CA GLY A 18 10.58 3.21 7.64
C GLY A 18 12.05 3.12 7.25
N ALA A 19 12.61 4.19 6.71
CA ALA A 19 14.02 4.29 6.37
C ALA A 19 14.94 4.20 7.60
N LEU A 20 14.62 4.88 8.69
CA LEU A 20 15.34 4.80 9.95
C LEU A 20 15.30 3.38 10.54
N LEU A 21 14.16 2.70 10.46
CA LEU A 21 14.01 1.31 10.88
C LEU A 21 14.90 0.37 10.06
N THR A 22 15.01 0.59 8.76
CA THR A 22 15.91 -0.18 7.88
C THR A 22 17.36 -0.01 8.28
N ILE A 23 17.81 1.23 8.57
CA ILE A 23 19.18 1.48 9.03
C ILE A 23 19.43 0.78 10.36
N PHE A 24 18.54 0.93 11.30
CA PHE A 24 18.76 0.42 12.66
C PHE A 24 18.77 -1.12 12.73
N ILE A 25 17.86 -1.80 12.03
CA ILE A 25 17.69 -3.26 12.15
C ILE A 25 18.53 -4.02 11.13
N LEU A 26 18.58 -3.57 9.89
CA LEU A 26 19.06 -4.39 8.77
C LEU A 26 20.45 -3.99 8.26
N SER A 27 20.96 -2.79 8.57
CA SER A 27 22.17 -2.28 7.92
C SER A 27 23.40 -3.16 8.13
N GLY A 28 23.62 -3.71 9.33
CA GLY A 28 24.75 -4.58 9.63
C GLY A 28 24.71 -5.91 8.89
N ALA A 29 23.56 -6.59 8.92
CA ALA A 29 23.38 -7.87 8.23
C ALA A 29 23.48 -7.72 6.71
N LEU A 30 22.86 -6.68 6.15
CA LEU A 30 22.93 -6.37 4.70
C LEU A 30 24.31 -5.96 4.27
N GLN A 31 25.09 -5.29 5.13
CA GLN A 31 26.49 -4.95 4.87
C GLN A 31 27.32 -6.24 4.73
N ARG A 32 27.25 -7.12 5.70
CA ARG A 32 27.96 -8.40 5.67
C ARG A 32 27.64 -9.20 4.41
N LEU A 33 26.34 -9.38 4.14
CA LEU A 33 25.90 -10.08 2.95
C LEU A 33 26.39 -9.43 1.64
N SER A 34 26.36 -8.09 1.55
CA SER A 34 26.80 -7.41 0.34
C SER A 34 28.33 -7.52 0.14
N ILE A 35 29.14 -7.55 1.20
CA ILE A 35 30.58 -7.81 1.12
C ILE A 35 30.82 -9.23 0.64
N ASP A 36 30.08 -10.23 1.18
CA ASP A 36 30.23 -11.62 0.75
C ASP A 36 29.88 -11.80 -0.73
N VAL A 37 28.77 -11.19 -1.17
CA VAL A 37 28.36 -11.22 -2.59
C VAL A 37 29.41 -10.59 -3.50
N LEU A 38 29.95 -9.42 -3.14
CA LEU A 38 30.95 -8.73 -3.95
C LEU A 38 32.26 -9.53 -4.01
N ASN A 39 32.73 -10.07 -2.87
CA ASN A 39 33.92 -10.95 -2.86
C ASN A 39 33.71 -12.20 -3.75
N TYR A 40 32.55 -12.86 -3.63
CA TYR A 40 32.28 -14.08 -4.37
C TYR A 40 32.19 -13.87 -5.87
N PHE A 41 31.46 -12.85 -6.33
CA PHE A 41 31.25 -12.59 -7.77
C PHE A 41 32.38 -11.83 -8.46
N LEU A 42 33.21 -11.10 -7.69
CA LEU A 42 34.29 -10.26 -8.22
C LEU A 42 35.69 -10.74 -7.79
N ALA A 43 35.79 -11.97 -7.27
CA ALA A 43 37.09 -12.60 -7.09
C ALA A 43 37.79 -12.73 -8.46
N SER A 44 39.03 -12.26 -8.51
CA SER A 44 39.81 -12.27 -9.76
C SER A 44 40.39 -13.64 -10.08
N GLU A 45 40.45 -14.53 -9.08
CA GLU A 45 41.20 -15.79 -9.08
C GLU A 45 42.68 -15.63 -9.54
N THR A 46 43.18 -14.37 -9.50
CA THR A 46 44.55 -14.00 -9.84
C THR A 46 45.23 -13.43 -8.63
N THR A 47 46.34 -14.04 -8.23
CA THR A 47 47.22 -13.55 -7.18
C THR A 47 48.38 -12.74 -7.77
N SER A 48 49.18 -12.05 -6.96
CA SER A 48 50.42 -11.39 -7.37
C SER A 48 51.43 -12.38 -7.95
N GLY A 49 51.27 -13.68 -7.62
CA GLY A 49 52.24 -14.72 -7.91
C GLY A 49 53.54 -14.61 -7.05
N GLU A 50 53.61 -13.67 -6.09
CA GLU A 50 54.72 -13.51 -5.18
C GLU A 50 54.61 -14.40 -3.93
N VAL A 51 53.39 -14.81 -3.57
CA VAL A 51 53.08 -15.61 -2.38
C VAL A 51 52.89 -17.08 -2.74
N VAL A 52 53.51 -17.96 -1.99
CA VAL A 52 53.36 -19.43 -2.09
C VAL A 52 53.03 -19.98 -0.72
N VAL A 53 52.02 -20.86 -0.67
CA VAL A 53 51.59 -21.53 0.56
C VAL A 53 52.22 -22.91 0.64
N ILE A 54 52.82 -23.21 1.79
CA ILE A 54 53.26 -24.58 2.14
C ILE A 54 52.37 -25.10 3.25
N GLY A 55 51.50 -26.03 2.87
CA GLY A 55 50.52 -26.59 3.81
C GLY A 55 51.08 -27.76 4.62
N ILE A 56 50.92 -27.67 5.94
CA ILE A 56 51.04 -28.80 6.84
C ILE A 56 49.76 -29.59 6.77
N ASP A 57 49.63 -30.44 5.77
CA ASP A 57 48.40 -31.09 5.32
C ASP A 57 48.33 -32.58 5.68
N ASP A 58 47.19 -33.21 5.44
CA ASP A 58 46.97 -34.65 5.68
C ASP A 58 47.98 -35.53 4.90
N THR A 59 48.43 -35.05 3.71
CA THR A 59 49.42 -35.76 2.89
C THR A 59 50.78 -35.69 3.58
N SER A 60 51.17 -34.55 4.13
CA SER A 60 52.42 -34.39 4.89
C SER A 60 52.41 -35.20 6.18
N PHE A 61 51.29 -35.27 6.88
CA PHE A 61 51.18 -36.12 8.05
C PHE A 61 51.43 -37.59 7.70
N SER A 62 50.80 -38.07 6.62
CA SER A 62 50.96 -39.47 6.19
C SER A 62 52.38 -39.78 5.70
N ALA A 63 52.97 -38.84 4.93
CA ALA A 63 54.29 -39.04 4.34
C ALA A 63 55.45 -39.00 5.38
N LEU A 64 55.30 -38.22 6.45
CA LEU A 64 56.31 -38.02 7.45
C LEU A 64 56.13 -38.88 8.72
N ASP A 65 55.02 -39.63 8.86
CA ASP A 65 54.71 -40.43 10.06
C ASP A 65 55.79 -41.47 10.38
N GLU A 66 56.31 -42.15 9.33
CA GLU A 66 57.35 -43.16 9.54
C GLU A 66 58.76 -42.58 9.78
N SER A 67 59.08 -41.43 9.20
CA SER A 67 60.43 -40.85 9.24
C SER A 67 60.64 -39.81 10.31
N VAL A 68 59.61 -39.04 10.65
CA VAL A 68 59.65 -37.92 11.59
C VAL A 68 58.79 -38.19 12.82
N GLY A 69 57.68 -38.91 12.66
CA GLY A 69 56.70 -39.16 13.70
C GLY A 69 55.45 -38.29 13.54
N ARG A 70 54.58 -38.37 14.59
CA ARG A 70 53.30 -37.64 14.58
C ARG A 70 53.48 -36.14 14.89
N TRP A 71 52.61 -35.36 14.32
CA TRP A 71 52.52 -33.94 14.66
C TRP A 71 52.15 -33.71 16.14
N PRO A 72 52.72 -32.71 16.84
CA PRO A 72 53.69 -31.71 16.37
C PRO A 72 55.10 -32.34 16.17
N TRP A 73 55.68 -32.00 15.01
CA TRP A 73 56.97 -32.55 14.63
C TRP A 73 58.13 -31.95 15.46
N PRO A 74 59.24 -32.69 15.63
CA PRO A 74 60.45 -32.16 16.25
C PRO A 74 61.00 -30.92 15.54
N ARG A 75 61.65 -30.02 16.31
CA ARG A 75 62.11 -28.71 15.78
C ARG A 75 63.12 -28.81 14.61
N TRP A 76 63.92 -29.91 14.56
CA TRP A 76 64.93 -30.09 13.54
C TRP A 76 64.33 -30.10 12.11
N ILE A 77 63.13 -30.64 11.90
CA ILE A 77 62.57 -30.68 10.59
C ILE A 77 62.19 -29.28 10.08
N HIS A 78 61.78 -28.39 10.98
CA HIS A 78 61.53 -26.98 10.68
C HIS A 78 62.81 -26.27 10.35
N GLY A 79 63.95 -26.64 10.98
CA GLY A 79 65.26 -26.15 10.61
C GLY A 79 65.69 -26.60 9.21
N ASP A 80 65.52 -27.88 8.89
CA ASP A 80 65.80 -28.39 7.54
C ASP A 80 64.91 -27.74 6.47
N LEU A 81 63.65 -27.47 6.82
CA LEU A 81 62.75 -26.73 5.92
C LEU A 81 63.26 -25.33 5.64
N VAL A 82 63.70 -24.57 6.65
CA VAL A 82 64.23 -23.22 6.51
C VAL A 82 65.49 -23.26 5.63
N ASP A 83 66.42 -24.19 5.88
CA ASP A 83 67.64 -24.34 5.09
C ASP A 83 67.30 -24.71 3.59
N SER A 84 66.32 -25.58 3.37
CA SER A 84 65.83 -25.92 2.03
C SER A 84 65.22 -24.72 1.31
N LEU A 85 64.38 -23.94 2.00
CA LEU A 85 63.77 -22.75 1.45
C LEU A 85 64.79 -21.67 1.12
N ASP A 86 65.84 -21.53 1.97
CA ASP A 86 66.94 -20.63 1.70
C ASP A 86 67.75 -21.06 0.43
N GLN A 87 67.99 -22.37 0.23
CA GLN A 87 68.61 -22.90 -0.95
C GLN A 87 67.78 -22.70 -2.22
N TYR A 88 66.46 -22.84 -2.15
CA TYR A 88 65.54 -22.56 -3.25
C TYR A 88 65.39 -21.04 -3.54
N GLY A 89 65.96 -20.16 -2.70
CA GLY A 89 65.99 -18.70 -2.89
C GLY A 89 64.68 -18.00 -2.54
N ALA A 90 63.94 -18.49 -1.56
CA ALA A 90 62.77 -17.80 -1.03
C ALA A 90 63.15 -16.40 -0.56
N SER A 91 62.36 -15.39 -0.83
CA SER A 91 62.60 -13.99 -0.42
C SER A 91 62.29 -13.76 1.05
N GLN A 92 61.29 -14.50 1.58
CA GLN A 92 60.88 -14.45 2.96
C GLN A 92 60.24 -15.76 3.36
N ILE A 93 60.38 -16.18 4.63
CA ILE A 93 59.85 -17.44 5.17
C ILE A 93 59.01 -17.07 6.37
N ILE A 94 57.72 -17.35 6.32
CA ILE A 94 56.72 -16.98 7.35
C ILE A 94 56.07 -18.24 7.88
N PHE A 95 56.19 -18.45 9.20
CA PHE A 95 55.48 -19.54 9.87
C PHE A 95 54.21 -19.02 10.54
N ASP A 96 53.09 -19.52 10.11
CA ASP A 96 51.80 -19.39 10.79
C ASP A 96 51.67 -20.56 11.77
N VAL A 97 52.68 -20.71 12.59
CA VAL A 97 52.80 -21.71 13.68
C VAL A 97 53.47 -21.06 14.86
N ILE A 98 52.89 -21.18 16.04
CA ILE A 98 53.40 -20.57 17.28
C ILE A 98 54.35 -21.55 17.97
N PHE A 99 55.61 -21.21 18.10
CA PHE A 99 56.65 -21.98 18.72
C PHE A 99 56.92 -21.49 20.16
N SER A 100 55.89 -21.49 21.03
CA SER A 100 55.95 -20.95 22.41
C SER A 100 56.47 -21.93 23.46
N GLU A 101 56.41 -23.23 23.21
CA GLU A 101 56.85 -24.26 24.14
C GLU A 101 58.27 -24.73 23.83
N THR A 102 59.08 -24.99 24.87
CA THR A 102 60.40 -25.60 24.71
C THR A 102 60.29 -27.04 24.30
N SER A 103 61.15 -27.46 23.37
CA SER A 103 61.32 -28.88 23.04
C SER A 103 62.67 -29.42 23.60
N GLU A 104 63.36 -30.29 22.89
CA GLU A 104 64.71 -30.69 23.24
C GLU A 104 65.68 -29.53 22.92
N GLU A 105 66.53 -29.14 23.87
CA GLU A 105 67.39 -27.95 23.76
C GLU A 105 68.28 -28.00 22.48
N GLU A 106 68.79 -29.15 22.10
CA GLU A 106 69.58 -29.35 20.87
C GLU A 106 68.74 -29.07 19.62
N MET A 107 67.45 -29.43 19.60
CA MET A 107 66.55 -29.24 18.46
C MET A 107 66.10 -27.78 18.36
N ASP A 108 65.78 -27.13 19.51
CA ASP A 108 65.46 -25.73 19.53
C ASP A 108 66.65 -24.90 19.04
N LEU A 109 67.89 -25.24 19.46
CA LEU A 109 69.08 -24.57 18.99
C LEU A 109 69.32 -24.80 17.47
N TYR A 110 69.12 -26.03 17.00
CA TYR A 110 69.25 -26.33 15.56
C TYR A 110 68.32 -25.48 14.72
N PHE A 111 67.05 -25.33 15.10
CA PHE A 111 66.09 -24.48 14.43
C PHE A 111 66.48 -23.02 14.52
N ALA A 112 66.92 -22.53 15.66
CA ALA A 112 67.42 -21.18 15.85
C ALA A 112 68.61 -20.87 14.95
N GLU A 113 69.60 -21.79 14.80
CA GLU A 113 70.71 -21.68 13.90
C GLU A 113 70.31 -21.59 12.42
N ALA A 114 69.31 -22.41 12.01
CA ALA A 114 68.74 -22.33 10.66
C ALA A 114 68.09 -20.93 10.39
N ILE A 115 67.35 -20.41 11.35
CA ILE A 115 66.79 -19.04 11.31
C ILE A 115 67.90 -18.00 11.13
N GLY A 116 69.02 -18.13 11.93
CA GLY A 116 70.17 -17.24 11.84
C GLY A 116 70.91 -17.30 10.53
N ARG A 117 70.91 -18.45 9.85
CA ARG A 117 71.48 -18.59 8.48
C ARG A 117 70.63 -17.89 7.44
N ALA A 118 69.31 -18.13 7.47
CA ALA A 118 68.38 -17.59 6.50
C ALA A 118 68.14 -16.08 6.61
N LYS A 119 68.16 -15.51 7.85
CA LYS A 119 67.99 -14.09 8.18
C LYS A 119 66.73 -13.41 7.64
N ARG A 120 65.68 -14.16 7.34
CA ARG A 120 64.44 -13.70 6.73
C ARG A 120 63.24 -14.53 7.16
N VAL A 121 63.25 -14.93 8.42
CA VAL A 121 62.20 -15.76 9.02
C VAL A 121 61.31 -14.93 9.92
N ILE A 122 60.01 -15.06 9.72
CA ILE A 122 58.98 -14.48 10.56
C ILE A 122 58.23 -15.61 11.26
N LEU A 123 58.08 -15.49 12.55
CA LEU A 123 57.34 -16.45 13.39
C LEU A 123 56.03 -15.84 13.90
N ALA A 124 54.98 -16.66 14.05
CA ALA A 124 53.70 -16.21 14.56
C ALA A 124 53.72 -15.97 16.06
N SER A 125 53.05 -14.90 16.51
CA SER A 125 52.49 -14.78 17.86
C SER A 125 50.99 -14.67 17.79
N ASP A 126 50.28 -14.95 18.92
CA ASP A 126 48.84 -14.81 19.00
C ASP A 126 48.41 -14.14 20.31
N LEU A 127 47.27 -13.47 20.31
CA LEU A 127 46.64 -12.81 21.44
C LEU A 127 45.52 -13.69 22.00
N SER A 128 45.70 -14.15 23.22
CA SER A 128 44.66 -14.90 23.92
C SER A 128 44.03 -14.09 25.04
N GLU A 129 42.71 -13.96 25.03
CA GLU A 129 41.95 -13.37 26.13
C GLU A 129 41.86 -14.38 27.28
N VAL A 130 42.48 -14.04 28.39
CA VAL A 130 42.41 -14.85 29.62
C VAL A 130 41.47 -14.17 30.59
N GLN A 131 40.38 -14.84 30.90
CA GLN A 131 39.41 -14.42 31.90
C GLN A 131 39.22 -15.54 32.93
N ASN A 132 39.80 -15.35 34.11
CA ASN A 132 39.56 -16.22 35.28
C ASN A 132 39.33 -15.37 36.53
N ASP A 133 39.05 -16.00 37.68
CA ASP A 133 38.72 -15.31 38.93
C ASP A 133 39.84 -14.38 39.46
N TYR A 134 41.05 -14.45 38.91
CA TYR A 134 42.25 -13.73 39.39
C TYR A 134 42.81 -12.77 38.32
N ILE A 135 42.66 -13.05 37.03
CA ILE A 135 43.28 -12.29 35.94
C ILE A 135 42.24 -12.12 34.84
N SER A 136 42.06 -10.87 34.42
CA SER A 136 41.33 -10.54 33.18
C SER A 136 42.26 -9.66 32.33
N GLY A 137 42.67 -10.16 31.18
CA GLY A 137 43.58 -9.42 30.30
C GLY A 137 43.94 -10.17 29.03
N ILE A 138 44.64 -9.52 28.15
CA ILE A 138 45.19 -10.10 26.93
C ILE A 138 46.60 -10.59 27.21
N ILE A 139 46.89 -11.83 26.89
CA ILE A 139 48.23 -12.41 26.97
C ILE A 139 48.70 -12.72 25.57
N GLU A 140 49.87 -12.25 25.19
CA GLU A 140 50.53 -12.58 23.91
C GLU A 140 51.29 -13.91 24.08
N SER A 141 50.95 -14.90 23.30
CA SER A 141 51.71 -16.17 23.15
C SER A 141 52.79 -15.91 22.09
N ARG A 142 54.05 -15.77 22.52
CA ARG A 142 55.23 -15.50 21.66
C ARG A 142 56.05 -16.74 21.43
N PRO A 143 56.79 -16.83 20.33
CA PRO A 143 57.84 -17.80 20.12
C PRO A 143 58.89 -17.74 21.23
N LEU A 144 59.69 -18.80 21.39
CA LEU A 144 60.82 -18.81 22.35
C LEU A 144 61.75 -17.66 22.07
N PRO A 145 62.22 -16.89 23.07
CA PRO A 145 63.14 -15.80 22.93
C PRO A 145 64.43 -16.15 22.16
N LEU A 146 64.89 -17.38 22.25
CA LEU A 146 65.99 -17.93 21.50
C LEU A 146 65.90 -17.69 19.99
N PHE A 147 64.70 -17.81 19.40
CA PHE A 147 64.53 -17.62 17.96
C PHE A 147 64.65 -16.15 17.56
N GLU A 148 64.19 -15.23 18.40
CA GLU A 148 64.38 -13.79 18.19
C GLU A 148 65.85 -13.39 18.33
N GLU A 149 66.59 -13.99 19.30
CA GLU A 149 68.02 -13.78 19.44
C GLU A 149 68.83 -14.20 18.22
N TYR A 150 68.34 -15.21 17.47
CA TYR A 150 68.95 -15.65 16.22
C TYR A 150 68.42 -14.91 14.97
N GLY A 151 67.53 -13.92 15.17
CA GLY A 151 67.09 -12.99 14.10
C GLY A 151 65.73 -13.28 13.49
N ALA A 152 64.88 -14.09 14.16
CA ALA A 152 63.49 -14.18 13.78
C ALA A 152 62.77 -12.86 14.05
N GLU A 153 61.96 -12.37 13.13
CA GLU A 153 60.94 -11.37 13.38
C GLU A 153 59.69 -12.03 13.93
N VAL A 154 58.92 -11.34 14.77
CA VAL A 154 57.69 -11.86 15.33
C VAL A 154 56.51 -11.04 14.90
N GLY A 155 55.54 -11.68 14.28
CA GLY A 155 54.31 -11.07 13.76
C GLY A 155 53.06 -11.69 14.33
N LEU A 156 52.05 -10.86 14.63
CA LEU A 156 50.76 -11.31 15.12
C LEU A 156 49.99 -12.05 14.02
N ALA A 157 49.58 -13.28 14.34
CA ALA A 157 48.73 -14.11 13.46
C ALA A 157 47.24 -13.86 13.70
N GLY A 158 46.85 -13.15 14.75
CA GLY A 158 45.45 -12.90 15.07
C GLY A 158 44.69 -12.21 13.92
N VAL A 159 43.49 -12.69 13.64
CA VAL A 159 42.59 -12.12 12.65
C VAL A 159 41.22 -11.78 13.31
N ASP A 160 40.67 -10.64 12.90
CA ASP A 160 39.37 -10.20 13.43
C ASP A 160 38.22 -10.89 12.72
N MET A 161 37.35 -11.56 13.51
CA MET A 161 36.11 -12.14 13.02
C MET A 161 34.93 -11.20 13.23
N ASP A 162 34.10 -11.06 12.22
CA ASP A 162 32.83 -10.34 12.33
C ASP A 162 31.84 -11.10 13.27
N SER A 163 30.72 -10.50 13.62
CA SER A 163 29.75 -11.08 14.57
C SER A 163 29.14 -12.41 14.11
N ASP A 164 29.24 -12.76 12.83
CA ASP A 164 28.88 -14.06 12.25
C ASP A 164 30.09 -14.99 12.06
N ARG A 165 31.20 -14.68 12.68
CA ARG A 165 32.49 -15.38 12.64
C ARG A 165 33.20 -15.43 11.28
N VAL A 166 32.75 -14.66 10.31
CA VAL A 166 33.38 -14.57 8.99
C VAL A 166 34.46 -13.49 9.00
N ILE A 167 35.64 -13.80 8.43
CA ILE A 167 36.74 -12.85 8.30
C ILE A 167 36.54 -12.03 7.04
N ARG A 168 36.37 -10.71 7.21
CA ARG A 168 36.10 -9.76 6.10
C ARG A 168 37.00 -8.56 6.07
N TYR A 169 37.78 -8.32 7.13
CA TYR A 169 38.55 -7.08 7.31
C TYR A 169 40.01 -7.40 7.57
N HIS A 170 40.88 -6.48 7.18
CA HIS A 170 42.26 -6.52 7.63
C HIS A 170 42.30 -6.32 9.14
N PRO A 171 43.11 -7.13 9.88
CA PRO A 171 43.28 -6.96 11.32
C PRO A 171 43.94 -5.63 11.64
N TYR A 172 43.53 -5.02 12.75
CA TYR A 172 44.08 -3.76 13.21
C TYR A 172 44.20 -3.75 14.72
N TYR A 173 45.45 -3.87 15.20
CA TYR A 173 45.80 -3.86 16.61
C TYR A 173 46.76 -2.72 16.89
N PRO A 174 46.31 -1.53 17.39
CA PRO A 174 47.16 -0.37 17.59
C PRO A 174 48.39 -0.63 18.48
N ASP A 175 48.22 -1.50 19.47
CA ASP A 175 49.27 -1.85 20.43
C ASP A 175 50.22 -2.95 19.89
N TYR A 176 49.84 -3.63 18.79
CA TYR A 176 50.61 -4.70 18.13
C TYR A 176 50.64 -4.47 16.62
N PRO A 177 51.43 -3.49 16.15
CA PRO A 177 51.41 -3.06 14.75
C PRO A 177 51.98 -4.10 13.78
N ASN A 178 52.80 -5.03 14.28
CA ASN A 178 53.46 -6.03 13.46
C ASN A 178 52.58 -7.28 13.33
N THR A 179 51.91 -7.44 12.23
CA THR A 179 51.19 -8.69 11.86
C THR A 179 52.08 -9.50 10.90
N LEU A 180 51.77 -10.81 10.75
CA LEU A 180 52.46 -11.68 9.76
C LEU A 180 52.46 -11.06 8.38
N SER A 181 51.29 -10.54 7.95
CA SER A 181 51.14 -9.94 6.64
C SER A 181 51.86 -8.59 6.48
N SER A 182 51.93 -7.77 7.53
CA SER A 182 52.65 -6.49 7.47
C SER A 182 54.18 -6.68 7.37
N LEU A 183 54.72 -7.54 8.20
CA LEU A 183 56.16 -7.89 8.15
C LEU A 183 56.53 -8.55 6.81
N GLY A 184 55.69 -9.51 6.34
CA GLY A 184 55.89 -10.20 5.07
C GLY A 184 55.87 -9.26 3.86
N SER A 185 54.98 -8.29 3.86
CA SER A 185 54.89 -7.29 2.78
C SER A 185 55.90 -6.15 2.91
N LYS A 186 56.56 -6.01 4.08
CA LYS A 186 57.41 -4.89 4.45
C LYS A 186 56.70 -3.54 4.43
N ILE A 187 55.37 -3.58 4.68
CA ILE A 187 54.50 -2.41 4.71
C ILE A 187 54.06 -2.16 6.17
N GLU A 188 54.40 -0.98 6.71
CA GLU A 188 53.97 -0.59 8.06
C GLU A 188 52.46 -0.32 8.10
N ILE A 189 51.72 -1.09 8.90
CA ILE A 189 50.27 -1.02 9.00
C ILE A 189 49.80 0.33 9.56
N GLY A 190 50.55 0.95 10.47
CA GLY A 190 50.13 2.17 11.17
C GLY A 190 49.84 3.37 10.29
N GLU A 191 50.48 3.51 9.13
CA GLU A 191 50.25 4.60 8.20
C GLU A 191 49.26 4.29 7.07
N ILE A 192 49.07 3.02 6.77
CA ILE A 192 48.41 2.61 5.50
C ILE A 192 47.04 1.93 5.68
N ILE A 193 46.79 1.28 6.84
CA ILE A 193 45.52 0.56 7.05
C ILE A 193 44.69 1.21 8.15
N PRO A 194 43.76 2.12 7.81
CA PRO A 194 42.73 2.55 8.77
C PRO A 194 41.81 1.39 9.13
N GLN A 195 41.28 1.42 10.37
CA GLN A 195 40.32 0.41 10.98
C GLN A 195 39.16 -0.08 10.13
N SER A 196 39.09 0.21 8.83
CA SER A 196 37.89 0.00 8.00
C SER A 196 38.19 -0.57 6.61
N ARG A 197 39.32 -1.31 6.45
CA ARG A 197 39.59 -1.92 5.13
C ARG A 197 39.06 -3.31 5.01
N ILE A 198 38.24 -3.50 3.98
CA ILE A 198 37.67 -4.79 3.63
C ILE A 198 38.73 -5.60 2.87
N LEU A 199 38.93 -6.83 3.29
CA LEU A 199 39.79 -7.77 2.62
C LEU A 199 39.15 -8.19 1.30
N ARG A 200 39.87 -7.97 0.21
CA ARG A 200 39.51 -8.48 -1.11
C ARG A 200 40.18 -9.84 -1.31
N TYR A 201 39.41 -10.89 -1.20
CA TYR A 201 39.91 -12.24 -1.44
C TYR A 201 40.23 -12.46 -2.90
N ALA A 202 41.37 -13.13 -3.18
CA ALA A 202 41.71 -13.54 -4.53
C ALA A 202 40.74 -14.61 -5.08
N GLY A 203 40.33 -15.55 -4.23
CA GLY A 203 39.39 -16.62 -4.58
C GLY A 203 39.01 -17.50 -3.39
N PRO A 204 38.37 -18.65 -3.64
CA PRO A 204 38.09 -19.66 -2.63
C PRO A 204 39.36 -20.33 -2.09
N ASP A 205 39.20 -21.35 -1.24
CA ASP A 205 40.27 -22.18 -0.73
C ASP A 205 41.17 -22.72 -1.87
N HIS A 206 42.50 -22.79 -1.65
CA HIS A 206 43.52 -23.26 -2.59
C HIS A 206 43.66 -22.40 -3.89
N THR A 207 43.48 -21.07 -3.73
CA THR A 207 43.68 -20.13 -4.86
C THR A 207 45.17 -19.77 -5.04
N PHE A 208 45.99 -19.84 -3.99
CA PHE A 208 47.39 -19.55 -4.06
C PHE A 208 48.23 -20.73 -4.57
N PRO A 209 49.38 -20.49 -5.22
CA PRO A 209 50.35 -21.53 -5.50
C PRO A 209 50.68 -22.33 -4.23
N TYR A 210 50.63 -23.66 -4.29
CA TYR A 210 50.63 -24.51 -3.13
C TYR A 210 51.61 -25.65 -3.24
N LEU A 211 52.30 -26.01 -2.12
CA LEU A 211 53.07 -27.22 -1.95
C LEU A 211 52.71 -27.86 -0.61
N SER A 212 52.67 -29.18 -0.57
CA SER A 212 52.61 -29.88 0.71
C SER A 212 53.97 -29.86 1.39
N TYR A 213 53.97 -29.70 2.71
CA TYR A 213 55.20 -29.56 3.53
C TYR A 213 56.20 -30.66 3.26
N TYR A 214 55.80 -31.93 3.10
CA TYR A 214 56.69 -33.08 2.88
C TYR A 214 57.43 -32.98 1.54
N GLN A 215 56.93 -32.27 0.55
CA GLN A 215 57.55 -32.14 -0.77
C GLN A 215 58.93 -31.47 -0.75
N LEU A 216 59.22 -30.70 0.27
CA LEU A 216 60.53 -30.04 0.43
C LEU A 216 61.64 -31.05 0.81
N PHE A 217 61.29 -32.28 1.19
CA PHE A 217 62.19 -33.32 1.69
C PHE A 217 62.37 -34.49 0.72
N ILE A 218 61.74 -34.44 -0.44
CA ILE A 218 61.87 -35.46 -1.47
C ILE A 218 62.58 -34.93 -2.69
N GLU A 219 63.32 -35.80 -3.39
CA GLU A 219 64.01 -35.47 -4.63
C GLU A 219 62.95 -35.11 -5.71
N ASP A 220 63.17 -34.00 -6.43
CA ASP A 220 62.24 -33.43 -7.43
C ASP A 220 60.88 -33.04 -6.87
N GLY A 221 60.69 -32.92 -5.57
CA GLY A 221 59.43 -32.52 -4.93
C GLY A 221 59.05 -31.04 -5.15
N VAL A 222 60.00 -30.20 -5.47
CA VAL A 222 59.79 -28.76 -5.75
C VAL A 222 60.25 -28.46 -7.19
N PRO A 223 59.36 -27.92 -8.03
CA PRO A 223 59.77 -27.54 -9.42
C PRO A 223 60.88 -26.48 -9.42
N ASP A 224 61.80 -26.58 -10.39
CA ASP A 224 62.90 -25.65 -10.53
C ASP A 224 62.43 -24.17 -10.60
N GLY A 225 62.99 -23.36 -9.74
CA GLY A 225 62.68 -21.91 -9.68
C GLY A 225 61.31 -21.57 -9.11
N PHE A 226 60.50 -22.52 -8.67
CA PHE A 226 59.13 -22.29 -8.15
C PHE A 226 59.10 -21.41 -6.93
N LEU A 227 60.06 -21.54 -6.02
CA LEU A 227 60.18 -20.78 -4.78
C LEU A 227 61.13 -19.56 -4.86
N LYS A 228 61.84 -19.41 -6.02
CA LYS A 228 62.80 -18.33 -6.16
C LYS A 228 62.14 -16.96 -6.11
N ASP A 229 62.67 -16.09 -5.24
CA ASP A 229 62.20 -14.72 -4.99
C ASP A 229 60.75 -14.66 -4.45
N LYS A 230 60.16 -15.80 -3.97
CA LYS A 230 58.84 -15.88 -3.40
C LYS A 230 58.83 -15.65 -1.90
N ILE A 231 57.68 -15.14 -1.41
CA ILE A 231 57.33 -15.13 0.01
C ILE A 231 56.61 -16.45 0.30
N VAL A 232 57.11 -17.21 1.20
CA VAL A 232 56.63 -18.55 1.53
C VAL A 232 55.92 -18.49 2.87
N LEU A 233 54.62 -18.83 2.87
CA LEU A 233 53.78 -18.96 4.07
C LEU A 233 53.64 -20.44 4.41
N ILE A 234 53.98 -20.82 5.64
CA ILE A 234 53.94 -22.18 6.15
C ILE A 234 52.88 -22.25 7.26
N GLY A 235 51.89 -23.06 7.14
CA GLY A 235 50.85 -23.19 8.17
C GLY A 235 49.99 -24.47 8.03
N LEU A 236 49.08 -24.65 8.95
CA LEU A 236 48.23 -25.85 9.05
C LEU A 236 47.14 -25.79 7.96
N ASP A 237 47.01 -26.89 7.17
CA ASP A 237 45.94 -27.10 6.21
C ASP A 237 45.41 -28.56 6.32
N ALA A 238 45.11 -29.00 7.54
CA ALA A 238 44.61 -30.33 7.76
C ALA A 238 43.10 -30.35 7.81
N LYS A 239 42.46 -31.26 7.06
CA LYS A 239 41.04 -31.57 7.24
C LYS A 239 40.89 -32.38 8.53
N ALA A 240 40.06 -31.93 9.44
CA ALA A 240 39.84 -32.63 10.72
C ALA A 240 39.60 -34.12 10.51
N SER A 241 40.58 -34.95 10.85
CA SER A 241 40.43 -36.35 11.02
C SER A 241 39.64 -36.59 12.32
N ALA A 242 38.71 -37.56 12.32
CA ALA A 242 37.80 -37.84 13.48
C ALA A 242 38.52 -38.21 14.78
N ASP A 243 39.85 -38.40 14.77
CA ASP A 243 40.66 -38.82 15.90
C ASP A 243 41.52 -37.71 16.55
N VAL A 244 41.61 -36.51 16.00
CA VAL A 244 42.32 -35.41 16.61
C VAL A 244 41.34 -34.63 17.47
N GLN A 245 41.51 -34.77 18.80
CA GLN A 245 40.75 -34.04 19.83
C GLN A 245 40.56 -32.56 19.42
N LYS A 246 39.35 -32.18 19.29
CA LYS A 246 38.63 -30.89 19.28
C LYS A 246 39.38 -29.53 19.36
N SER A 247 40.67 -29.42 19.33
CA SER A 247 41.39 -28.20 19.67
C SER A 247 42.28 -27.57 18.56
N GLN A 248 42.32 -28.11 17.34
CA GLN A 248 43.21 -27.55 16.29
C GLN A 248 42.62 -27.61 14.91
N GLN A 249 41.44 -27.06 14.76
CA GLN A 249 40.90 -26.78 13.41
C GLN A 249 41.26 -25.32 13.08
N ASP A 250 42.39 -25.13 12.39
CA ASP A 250 42.83 -23.81 11.92
C ASP A 250 42.16 -23.50 10.55
N SER A 251 40.83 -23.47 10.55
CA SER A 251 40.05 -23.16 9.37
C SER A 251 38.89 -22.24 9.73
N PHE A 252 38.72 -21.19 8.96
CA PHE A 252 37.81 -20.11 9.27
C PHE A 252 36.79 -19.87 8.17
N PRO A 253 35.57 -19.45 8.52
CA PRO A 253 34.59 -18.97 7.54
C PRO A 253 35.09 -17.69 6.85
N THR A 254 34.99 -17.68 5.54
CA THR A 254 35.25 -16.53 4.68
C THR A 254 33.99 -16.14 3.88
N PRO A 255 33.97 -15.05 3.12
CA PRO A 255 32.86 -14.72 2.22
C PRO A 255 32.42 -15.88 1.31
N PHE A 256 33.35 -16.76 0.92
CA PHE A 256 33.05 -17.93 0.05
C PHE A 256 32.30 -19.05 0.78
N THR A 257 32.49 -19.18 2.08
CA THR A 257 31.87 -20.25 2.89
C THR A 257 30.34 -20.23 2.77
N ARG A 258 29.74 -19.06 2.60
CA ARG A 258 28.30 -18.91 2.41
C ARG A 258 27.78 -19.57 1.12
N PHE A 259 28.60 -19.66 0.08
CA PHE A 259 28.21 -20.13 -1.24
C PHE A 259 28.70 -21.55 -1.54
N ASN A 260 29.85 -21.96 -1.02
CA ASN A 260 30.44 -23.27 -1.26
C ASN A 260 30.54 -24.19 -0.04
N ALA A 261 30.15 -23.68 1.13
CA ALA A 261 30.17 -24.39 2.42
C ALA A 261 31.56 -24.88 2.89
N ARG A 262 32.66 -24.40 2.28
CA ARG A 262 34.02 -24.73 2.67
C ARG A 262 34.59 -23.61 3.53
N GLN A 263 35.37 -23.99 4.52
CA GLN A 263 36.18 -23.07 5.31
C GLN A 263 37.56 -22.93 4.68
N THR A 264 38.20 -21.80 4.88
CA THR A 264 39.53 -21.49 4.35
C THR A 264 40.57 -21.69 5.46
N PRO A 265 41.69 -22.39 5.20
CA PRO A 265 42.77 -22.52 6.18
C PRO A 265 43.33 -21.17 6.61
N GLY A 266 43.78 -21.05 7.88
CA GLY A 266 44.35 -19.82 8.44
C GLY A 266 45.54 -19.30 7.61
N VAL A 267 46.43 -20.18 7.23
CA VAL A 267 47.59 -19.84 6.39
C VAL A 267 47.18 -19.21 5.05
N GLU A 268 46.07 -19.64 4.44
CA GLU A 268 45.62 -19.07 3.19
C GLU A 268 44.90 -17.71 3.40
N ILE A 269 44.30 -17.50 4.58
CA ILE A 269 43.80 -16.17 4.96
C ILE A 269 44.97 -15.20 5.06
N HIS A 270 46.07 -15.61 5.71
CA HIS A 270 47.30 -14.81 5.77
C HIS A 270 47.90 -14.55 4.38
N ALA A 271 47.80 -15.53 3.46
CA ALA A 271 48.18 -15.35 2.07
C ALA A 271 47.37 -14.24 1.38
N ASN A 272 46.03 -14.24 1.59
CA ASN A 272 45.15 -13.19 1.06
C ASN A 272 45.44 -11.82 1.68
N LEU A 273 45.69 -11.75 3.00
CA LEU A 273 46.07 -10.49 3.68
C LEU A 273 47.39 -9.93 3.13
N LEU A 274 48.38 -10.79 2.97
CA LEU A 274 49.68 -10.44 2.43
C LEU A 274 49.61 -9.99 0.97
N ASP A 275 48.92 -10.73 0.12
CA ASP A 275 48.75 -10.44 -1.29
C ASP A 275 47.99 -9.11 -1.51
N ASN A 276 46.97 -8.83 -0.69
CA ASN A 276 46.27 -7.54 -0.72
C ASN A 276 47.23 -6.38 -0.41
N LEU A 277 48.14 -6.55 0.54
CA LEU A 277 49.14 -5.53 0.89
C LEU A 277 50.14 -5.32 -0.26
N ILE A 278 50.67 -6.40 -0.82
CA ILE A 278 51.63 -6.36 -1.95
C ILE A 278 51.01 -5.66 -3.17
N GLN A 279 49.79 -6.02 -3.51
CA GLN A 279 49.09 -5.44 -4.67
C GLN A 279 48.47 -4.07 -4.39
N ASN A 280 48.40 -3.61 -3.13
CA ASN A 280 47.67 -2.42 -2.71
C ASN A 280 46.17 -2.55 -3.11
N ASN A 281 45.60 -3.75 -2.98
CA ASN A 281 44.31 -4.14 -3.56
C ASN A 281 43.24 -4.40 -2.51
N TRP A 282 43.11 -3.55 -1.51
CA TRP A 282 42.02 -3.61 -0.52
C TRP A 282 40.85 -2.73 -0.90
N VAL A 283 39.72 -2.91 -0.25
CA VAL A 283 38.52 -2.10 -0.45
C VAL A 283 38.27 -1.18 0.75
N SER A 284 38.19 0.11 0.49
CA SER A 284 37.90 1.10 1.52
C SER A 284 36.44 1.01 1.99
N ASN A 285 36.23 0.84 3.30
CA ASN A 285 34.90 0.86 3.90
C ASN A 285 34.55 2.32 4.24
N PRO A 286 33.61 2.97 3.54
CA PRO A 286 33.32 4.38 3.73
C PRO A 286 32.63 4.62 5.08
N PRO A 287 32.68 5.87 5.60
CA PRO A 287 32.00 6.23 6.82
C PRO A 287 30.50 6.07 6.71
N ASN A 288 29.78 5.95 7.83
CA ASN A 288 28.33 5.70 7.87
C ASN A 288 27.47 6.74 7.13
N SER A 289 28.03 7.92 6.82
CA SER A 289 27.35 8.94 6.00
C SER A 289 26.90 8.43 4.62
N HIS A 290 27.65 7.52 4.00
CA HIS A 290 27.28 6.94 2.70
C HIS A 290 26.05 6.05 2.79
N LYS A 291 25.92 5.28 3.89
CA LYS A 291 24.71 4.46 4.15
C LYS A 291 23.48 5.35 4.30
N ILE A 292 23.63 6.45 5.05
CA ILE A 292 22.57 7.45 5.25
C ILE A 292 22.18 8.07 3.92
N LEU A 293 23.17 8.42 3.07
CA LEU A 293 22.92 9.01 1.76
C LEU A 293 22.12 8.05 0.84
N ILE A 294 22.50 6.76 0.77
CA ILE A 294 21.75 5.74 0.01
C ILE A 294 20.29 5.67 0.49
N VAL A 295 20.09 5.61 1.80
CA VAL A 295 18.76 5.53 2.39
C VAL A 295 17.93 6.77 2.08
N ILE A 296 18.52 7.97 2.16
CA ILE A 296 17.83 9.22 1.81
C ILE A 296 17.43 9.22 0.33
N ILE A 297 18.35 8.88 -0.57
CA ILE A 297 18.08 8.85 -2.01
C ILE A 297 16.98 7.86 -2.34
N MET A 298 17.04 6.63 -1.81
CA MET A 298 16.03 5.60 -2.06
C MET A 298 14.68 5.97 -1.46
N THR A 299 14.66 6.65 -0.32
CA THR A 299 13.42 7.17 0.29
C THR A 299 12.80 8.28 -0.56
N ILE A 300 13.61 9.22 -1.07
CA ILE A 300 13.13 10.30 -1.96
C ILE A 300 12.56 9.70 -3.25
N ILE A 301 13.25 8.76 -3.87
CA ILE A 301 12.78 8.03 -5.04
C ILE A 301 11.44 7.36 -4.74
N SER A 302 11.33 6.65 -3.61
CA SER A 302 10.10 5.98 -3.19
C SER A 302 8.93 6.95 -3.03
N ILE A 303 9.13 8.10 -2.39
CA ILE A 303 8.09 9.12 -2.18
C ILE A 303 7.70 9.78 -3.50
N ALA A 304 8.67 10.21 -4.31
CA ALA A 304 8.42 10.86 -5.59
C ALA A 304 7.62 9.98 -6.54
N ILE A 305 7.92 8.69 -6.53
CA ILE A 305 7.25 7.70 -7.37
C ILE A 305 5.90 7.27 -6.78
N SER A 306 5.75 7.13 -5.45
CA SER A 306 4.49 6.74 -4.80
C SER A 306 3.37 7.77 -4.98
N SER A 307 3.71 9.02 -5.28
CA SER A 307 2.75 10.06 -5.63
C SER A 307 2.22 9.95 -7.06
N SER A 308 2.76 9.06 -7.90
CA SER A 308 2.32 8.86 -9.28
C SER A 308 1.13 7.88 -9.35
N TRP A 309 0.24 8.11 -10.33
CA TRP A 309 -1.06 7.41 -10.46
C TRP A 309 -0.96 5.95 -10.97
N ARG A 310 0.25 5.40 -11.16
CA ARG A 310 0.46 4.06 -11.72
C ARG A 310 1.37 3.20 -10.83
N PRO A 311 0.83 2.42 -9.89
CA PRO A 311 1.61 1.63 -8.93
C PRO A 311 2.62 0.65 -9.57
N THR A 312 2.26 0.05 -10.72
CA THR A 312 3.13 -0.88 -11.44
C THR A 312 4.37 -0.21 -12.03
N LEU A 313 4.21 0.97 -12.63
CA LEU A 313 5.34 1.76 -13.17
C LEU A 313 6.28 2.19 -12.04
N THR A 314 5.72 2.56 -10.91
CA THR A 314 6.42 2.90 -9.68
C THR A 314 7.33 1.78 -9.22
N LEU A 315 6.78 0.57 -9.11
CA LEU A 315 7.56 -0.60 -8.69
C LEU A 315 8.71 -0.88 -9.66
N LEU A 316 8.46 -0.81 -10.97
CA LEU A 316 9.48 -1.04 -12.00
C LEU A 316 10.61 0.00 -11.95
N LEU A 317 10.29 1.27 -11.75
CA LEU A 317 11.30 2.33 -11.60
C LEU A 317 12.13 2.15 -10.32
N GLY A 318 11.50 1.75 -9.22
CA GLY A 318 12.20 1.44 -7.97
C GLY A 318 13.14 0.24 -8.10
N LEU A 319 12.70 -0.82 -8.76
CA LEU A 319 13.57 -1.98 -9.07
C LEU A 319 14.72 -1.59 -10.00
N GLY A 320 14.45 -0.77 -11.04
CA GLY A 320 15.48 -0.25 -11.93
C GLY A 320 16.55 0.57 -11.17
N ALA A 321 16.13 1.44 -10.25
CA ALA A 321 17.05 2.21 -9.40
C ALA A 321 17.93 1.29 -8.52
N ASN A 322 17.37 0.20 -7.99
CA ASN A 322 18.15 -0.79 -7.23
C ASN A 322 19.13 -1.57 -8.11
N ILE A 323 18.76 -1.93 -9.33
CA ILE A 323 19.68 -2.55 -10.30
C ILE A 323 20.83 -1.61 -10.64
N CYS A 324 20.54 -0.32 -10.86
CA CYS A 324 21.57 0.69 -11.07
C CYS A 324 22.50 0.82 -9.86
N LEU A 325 21.94 0.86 -8.64
CA LEU A 325 22.76 0.89 -7.42
C LEU A 325 23.65 -0.34 -7.30
N GLY A 326 23.15 -1.53 -7.65
CA GLY A 326 23.94 -2.76 -7.76
C GLY A 326 25.09 -2.62 -8.76
N GLY A 327 24.81 -2.16 -9.97
CA GLY A 327 25.83 -1.93 -11.01
C GLY A 327 26.91 -0.93 -10.56
N PHE A 328 26.51 0.18 -9.91
CA PHE A 328 27.46 1.13 -9.31
C PHE A 328 28.29 0.48 -8.21
N SER A 329 27.70 -0.36 -7.35
CA SER A 329 28.44 -1.04 -6.29
C SER A 329 29.49 -2.00 -6.86
N PHE A 330 29.17 -2.73 -7.91
CA PHE A 330 30.12 -3.59 -8.61
C PHE A 330 31.26 -2.78 -9.21
N TYR A 331 30.98 -1.68 -9.90
CA TYR A 331 31.99 -0.79 -10.45
C TYR A 331 32.89 -0.17 -9.36
N PHE A 332 32.31 0.37 -8.29
CA PHE A 332 33.10 0.98 -7.21
C PHE A 332 33.96 -0.04 -6.46
N TRP A 333 33.48 -1.29 -6.34
CA TRP A 333 34.29 -2.37 -5.79
C TRP A 333 35.57 -2.61 -6.58
N THR A 334 35.53 -2.58 -7.90
CA THR A 334 36.74 -2.71 -8.74
C THR A 334 37.70 -1.56 -8.55
N GLU A 335 37.20 -0.35 -8.25
CA GLU A 335 38.00 0.85 -7.94
C GLU A 335 38.46 0.90 -6.47
N GLY A 336 38.22 -0.14 -5.67
CA GLY A 336 38.61 -0.19 -4.26
C GLY A 336 37.70 0.56 -3.28
N TYR A 337 36.45 0.83 -3.66
CA TYR A 337 35.48 1.48 -2.78
C TYR A 337 34.27 0.60 -2.55
N TYR A 338 33.82 0.49 -1.30
CA TYR A 338 32.64 -0.27 -0.94
C TYR A 338 31.37 0.59 -0.96
N LEU A 339 30.32 0.08 -1.61
CA LEU A 339 28.98 0.64 -1.61
C LEU A 339 27.95 -0.43 -1.25
N ASN A 340 27.18 -0.23 -0.17
CA ASN A 340 26.19 -1.23 0.28
C ASN A 340 24.93 -1.21 -0.58
N PHE A 341 24.91 -1.96 -1.68
CA PHE A 341 23.79 -2.00 -2.61
C PHE A 341 22.56 -2.73 -2.07
N LEU A 342 22.74 -3.70 -1.17
CA LEU A 342 21.63 -4.45 -0.58
C LEU A 342 20.76 -3.60 0.36
N LEU A 343 21.24 -2.43 0.80
CA LEU A 343 20.46 -1.51 1.63
C LEU A 343 19.35 -0.80 0.83
N GLY A 344 19.50 -0.70 -0.49
CA GLY A 344 18.57 0.04 -1.36
C GLY A 344 17.18 -0.59 -1.42
N LEU A 345 17.10 -1.89 -1.70
CA LEU A 345 15.83 -2.58 -1.92
C LEU A 345 14.89 -2.59 -0.70
N PRO A 346 15.34 -3.00 0.50
CA PRO A 346 14.48 -2.94 1.70
C PRO A 346 14.05 -1.51 2.02
N THR A 347 14.95 -0.53 1.90
CA THR A 347 14.63 0.87 2.12
C THR A 347 13.54 1.34 1.17
N PHE A 348 13.66 1.03 -0.12
CA PHE A 348 12.65 1.34 -1.13
C PHE A 348 11.30 0.69 -0.79
N LEU A 349 11.28 -0.62 -0.53
CA LEU A 349 10.05 -1.37 -0.27
C LEU A 349 9.33 -0.90 1.00
N ILE A 350 10.05 -0.72 2.11
CA ILE A 350 9.48 -0.27 3.37
C ILE A 350 8.92 1.15 3.22
N SER A 351 9.67 2.05 2.59
CA SER A 351 9.23 3.42 2.35
C SER A 351 8.03 3.48 1.39
N TYR A 352 8.01 2.63 0.36
CA TYR A 352 6.91 2.52 -0.60
C TYR A 352 5.63 2.01 0.05
N VAL A 353 5.71 0.94 0.86
CA VAL A 353 4.57 0.39 1.59
C VAL A 353 4.03 1.39 2.62
N ALA A 354 4.91 2.08 3.34
CA ALA A 354 4.52 3.10 4.31
C ALA A 354 3.78 4.28 3.63
N ALA A 355 4.30 4.79 2.51
CA ALA A 355 3.69 5.87 1.75
C ALA A 355 2.37 5.43 1.09
N GLY A 356 2.35 4.26 0.44
CA GLY A 356 1.18 3.71 -0.24
C GLY A 356 0.06 3.31 0.73
N GLY A 357 0.40 2.72 1.88
CA GLY A 357 -0.56 2.39 2.93
C GLY A 357 -1.26 3.62 3.48
N HIS A 358 -0.54 4.70 3.70
CA HIS A 358 -1.13 5.98 4.11
C HIS A 358 -2.09 6.55 3.05
N ALA A 359 -1.71 6.54 1.77
CA ALA A 359 -2.55 7.00 0.67
C ALA A 359 -3.85 6.19 0.57
N TYR A 360 -3.76 4.87 0.67
CA TYR A 360 -4.92 3.98 0.66
C TYR A 360 -5.89 4.22 1.83
N LEU A 361 -5.37 4.42 3.04
CA LEU A 361 -6.19 4.70 4.23
C LEU A 361 -6.91 6.06 4.15
N THR A 362 -6.27 7.07 3.57
CA THR A 362 -6.87 8.41 3.40
C THR A 362 -7.92 8.45 2.30
N GLU A 363 -7.67 7.82 1.17
CA GLU A 363 -8.64 7.69 0.07
C GLU A 363 -9.88 6.89 0.51
N GLY A 364 -9.68 5.79 1.23
CA GLY A 364 -10.78 5.01 1.78
C GLY A 364 -11.60 5.74 2.85
N ARG A 365 -11.02 6.69 3.60
CA ARG A 365 -11.75 7.55 4.53
C ARG A 365 -12.60 8.59 3.80
N GLN A 366 -12.08 9.22 2.78
CA GLN A 366 -12.78 10.20 1.96
C GLN A 366 -13.99 9.57 1.25
N LYS A 367 -13.83 8.40 0.63
CA LYS A 367 -14.92 7.63 0.03
C LYS A 367 -16.00 7.26 1.06
N ARG A 368 -15.62 6.83 2.26
CA ARG A 368 -16.56 6.53 3.34
C ARG A 368 -17.31 7.75 3.86
N GLN A 369 -16.67 8.92 3.95
CA GLN A 369 -17.31 10.16 4.35
C GLN A 369 -18.35 10.63 3.34
N ILE A 370 -18.05 10.57 2.03
CA ILE A 370 -18.99 10.86 0.96
C ILE A 370 -20.17 9.87 1.01
N LYS A 371 -19.90 8.58 1.10
CA LYS A 371 -20.94 7.55 1.21
C LYS A 371 -21.84 7.73 2.45
N GLY A 372 -21.26 8.11 3.60
CA GLY A 372 -22.02 8.36 4.81
C GLY A 372 -22.89 9.63 4.75
N ALA A 373 -22.41 10.69 4.12
CA ALA A 373 -23.12 11.94 3.99
C ALA A 373 -24.29 11.87 2.99
N PHE A 374 -24.09 11.21 1.87
CA PHE A 374 -25.07 11.17 0.77
C PHE A 374 -25.87 9.87 0.67
N GLY A 375 -25.41 8.77 1.29
CA GLY A 375 -26.09 7.47 1.23
C GLY A 375 -27.48 7.43 1.88
N GLN A 376 -27.84 8.46 2.64
CA GLN A 376 -29.18 8.61 3.22
C GLN A 376 -30.16 9.34 2.28
N TYR A 377 -29.65 10.06 1.28
CA TYR A 377 -30.44 10.93 0.38
C TYR A 377 -30.50 10.43 -1.04
N LEU A 378 -29.49 9.65 -1.47
CA LEU A 378 -29.30 9.21 -2.83
C LEU A 378 -29.31 7.67 -2.95
N SER A 379 -29.69 7.17 -4.12
CA SER A 379 -29.56 5.75 -4.41
C SER A 379 -28.09 5.31 -4.39
N PRO A 380 -27.77 4.03 -4.08
CA PRO A 380 -26.41 3.53 -4.08
C PRO A 380 -25.64 3.79 -5.39
N ALA A 381 -26.32 3.63 -6.53
CA ALA A 381 -25.72 3.88 -7.86
C ALA A 381 -25.35 5.35 -8.07
N MET A 382 -26.15 6.28 -7.57
CA MET A 382 -25.82 7.72 -7.60
C MET A 382 -24.66 8.05 -6.68
N VAL A 383 -24.60 7.47 -5.49
CA VAL A 383 -23.47 7.67 -4.57
C VAL A 383 -22.16 7.17 -5.19
N ASP A 384 -22.17 6.01 -5.83
CA ASP A 384 -20.98 5.47 -6.48
C ASP A 384 -20.50 6.37 -7.64
N THR A 385 -21.42 6.96 -8.42
CA THR A 385 -21.10 7.92 -9.48
C THR A 385 -20.50 9.21 -8.92
N LEU A 386 -21.01 9.73 -7.81
CA LEU A 386 -20.46 10.92 -7.13
C LEU A 386 -19.08 10.65 -6.50
N ILE A 387 -18.84 9.44 -5.99
CA ILE A 387 -17.53 9.02 -5.50
C ILE A 387 -16.51 8.98 -6.63
N ALA A 388 -16.92 8.58 -7.84
CA ALA A 388 -16.05 8.55 -9.00
C ALA A 388 -15.68 9.95 -9.52
N ASP A 389 -16.59 10.94 -9.35
CA ASP A 389 -16.38 12.33 -9.79
C ASP A 389 -16.91 13.34 -8.74
N PRO A 390 -16.12 13.61 -7.68
CA PRO A 390 -16.52 14.53 -6.61
C PRO A 390 -16.67 16.00 -7.06
N GLU A 391 -16.12 16.39 -8.21
CA GLU A 391 -16.24 17.75 -8.77
C GLU A 391 -17.69 18.10 -9.15
N LYS A 392 -18.56 17.10 -9.32
CA LYS A 392 -19.99 17.28 -9.57
C LYS A 392 -20.76 17.80 -8.34
N LEU A 393 -20.13 17.78 -7.16
CA LEU A 393 -20.68 18.34 -5.90
C LEU A 393 -20.18 19.76 -5.65
N LYS A 394 -20.40 20.70 -6.57
CA LYS A 394 -20.01 22.09 -6.32
C LYS A 394 -20.90 22.72 -5.27
N LEU A 395 -20.28 23.45 -4.32
CA LEU A 395 -20.96 24.38 -3.42
C LEU A 395 -21.52 25.55 -4.24
N GLY A 396 -22.84 25.68 -4.28
CA GLY A 396 -23.53 26.73 -4.99
C GLY A 396 -24.79 26.19 -5.69
N GLY A 397 -25.77 27.03 -5.90
CA GLY A 397 -26.98 26.65 -6.62
C GLY A 397 -26.79 26.72 -8.14
N GLU A 398 -27.23 25.68 -8.86
CA GLU A 398 -27.30 25.69 -10.31
C GLU A 398 -28.77 25.72 -10.76
N ARG A 399 -29.04 26.38 -11.91
CA ARG A 399 -30.37 26.40 -12.49
C ARG A 399 -30.55 25.19 -13.40
N ARG A 400 -31.51 24.32 -13.03
CA ARG A 400 -31.88 23.12 -13.80
C ARG A 400 -33.39 23.02 -14.04
N LYS A 401 -33.77 22.39 -15.14
CA LYS A 401 -35.15 21.93 -15.35
C LYS A 401 -35.30 20.62 -14.59
N MET A 402 -36.25 20.56 -13.68
CA MET A 402 -36.38 19.45 -12.72
C MET A 402 -37.84 19.04 -12.56
N THR A 403 -38.07 17.82 -12.08
CA THR A 403 -39.39 17.39 -11.63
C THR A 403 -39.34 17.26 -10.11
N ILE A 404 -40.32 17.88 -9.46
CA ILE A 404 -40.45 17.95 -8.01
C ILE A 404 -41.70 17.18 -7.58
N MET A 405 -41.57 16.42 -6.51
CA MET A 405 -42.66 15.65 -5.92
C MET A 405 -42.88 16.04 -4.46
N PHE A 406 -44.15 16.22 -4.10
CA PHE A 406 -44.62 16.18 -2.71
C PHE A 406 -45.56 15.01 -2.56
N CYS A 407 -45.37 14.22 -1.50
CA CYS A 407 -46.25 13.12 -1.14
C CYS A 407 -46.60 13.23 0.35
N ASP A 408 -47.89 13.31 0.68
CA ASP A 408 -48.40 13.46 2.02
C ASP A 408 -49.42 12.39 2.38
N VAL A 409 -49.55 12.05 3.68
CA VAL A 409 -50.45 11.01 4.15
C VAL A 409 -51.82 11.64 4.43
N ARG A 410 -52.85 11.13 3.77
CA ARG A 410 -54.21 11.62 3.95
C ARG A 410 -54.79 11.24 5.30
N GLY A 411 -55.35 12.22 6.00
CA GLY A 411 -55.99 12.00 7.28
C GLY A 411 -55.03 11.71 8.43
N PHE A 412 -53.74 12.04 8.28
CA PHE A 412 -52.70 11.82 9.29
C PHE A 412 -53.10 12.41 10.66
N THR A 413 -53.68 13.61 10.71
CA THR A 413 -54.10 14.25 11.95
C THR A 413 -55.13 13.34 12.69
N THR A 414 -56.09 12.76 12.00
CA THR A 414 -57.09 11.83 12.59
C THR A 414 -56.44 10.59 13.13
N ILE A 415 -55.45 10.04 12.40
CA ILE A 415 -54.70 8.84 12.81
C ILE A 415 -53.88 9.17 14.05
N SER A 416 -53.21 10.31 14.03
CA SER A 416 -52.37 10.81 15.14
C SER A 416 -53.21 11.04 16.41
N GLU A 417 -54.41 11.62 16.28
CA GLU A 417 -55.34 11.79 17.39
C GLU A 417 -55.85 10.43 17.95
N ALA A 418 -56.12 9.46 17.07
CA ALA A 418 -56.54 8.11 17.47
C ALA A 418 -55.43 7.35 18.20
N LEU A 419 -54.17 7.61 17.89
CA LEU A 419 -53.00 6.96 18.48
C LEU A 419 -52.27 7.83 19.52
N LYS A 420 -52.85 8.94 19.99
CA LYS A 420 -52.22 9.86 20.93
C LYS A 420 -51.70 9.20 22.21
N ASP A 421 -52.36 8.13 22.68
CA ASP A 421 -51.97 7.39 23.88
C ASP A 421 -50.88 6.32 23.62
N THR A 422 -50.53 6.11 22.38
CA THR A 422 -49.52 5.13 21.93
C THR A 422 -48.63 5.71 20.80
N PRO A 423 -47.89 6.79 21.08
CA PRO A 423 -47.10 7.51 20.03
C PRO A 423 -46.02 6.63 19.38
N GLU A 424 -45.55 5.60 20.07
CA GLU A 424 -44.60 4.62 19.53
C GLU A 424 -45.21 3.87 18.36
N LYS A 425 -46.46 3.49 18.43
CA LYS A 425 -47.16 2.81 17.31
C LYS A 425 -47.33 3.74 16.12
N LEU A 426 -47.66 5.00 16.34
CA LEU A 426 -47.73 5.99 15.28
C LEU A 426 -46.38 6.10 14.57
N THR A 427 -45.27 6.24 15.34
CA THR A 427 -43.90 6.30 14.80
C THR A 427 -43.53 5.05 14.01
N GLU A 428 -43.92 3.86 14.52
CA GLU A 428 -43.66 2.60 13.81
C GLU A 428 -44.40 2.55 12.46
N ILE A 429 -45.68 2.90 12.42
CA ILE A 429 -46.48 2.94 11.20
C ILE A 429 -45.92 3.90 10.17
N ILE A 430 -45.57 5.12 10.60
CA ILE A 430 -44.97 6.13 9.73
C ILE A 430 -43.62 5.68 9.19
N ASN A 431 -42.76 5.08 10.02
CA ASN A 431 -41.46 4.58 9.56
C ASN A 431 -41.59 3.45 8.52
N ILE A 432 -42.54 2.53 8.67
CA ILE A 432 -42.83 1.48 7.68
C ILE A 432 -43.27 2.13 6.36
N LEU A 433 -44.17 3.09 6.44
CA LEU A 433 -44.72 3.78 5.27
C LEU A 433 -43.59 4.58 4.56
N LEU A 434 -42.93 5.48 5.26
CA LEU A 434 -41.88 6.31 4.69
C LEU A 434 -40.74 5.46 4.09
N THR A 435 -40.36 4.36 4.75
CA THR A 435 -39.34 3.44 4.23
C THR A 435 -39.77 2.83 2.89
N SER A 436 -41.04 2.36 2.80
CA SER A 436 -41.56 1.72 1.59
C SER A 436 -41.67 2.71 0.43
N LEU A 437 -42.18 3.92 0.69
CA LEU A 437 -42.36 4.94 -0.34
C LEU A 437 -41.01 5.53 -0.79
N THR A 438 -40.08 5.74 0.15
CA THR A 438 -38.71 6.20 -0.17
C THR A 438 -38.00 5.21 -1.10
N LYS A 439 -38.20 3.92 -0.91
CA LYS A 439 -37.63 2.89 -1.77
C LYS A 439 -38.08 3.08 -3.23
N ASP A 440 -39.38 3.34 -3.46
CA ASP A 440 -39.92 3.58 -4.80
C ASP A 440 -39.29 4.82 -5.46
N VAL A 441 -39.10 5.89 -4.69
CA VAL A 441 -38.43 7.10 -5.18
C VAL A 441 -36.97 6.83 -5.58
N LEU A 442 -36.21 6.15 -4.72
CA LEU A 442 -34.80 5.87 -4.95
C LEU A 442 -34.57 4.87 -6.09
N GLU A 443 -35.45 3.88 -6.24
CA GLU A 443 -35.40 2.91 -7.34
C GLU A 443 -35.73 3.55 -8.71
N CYS A 444 -36.45 4.66 -8.69
CA CYS A 444 -36.72 5.49 -9.88
C CYS A 444 -35.74 6.66 -10.02
N ASN A 445 -34.51 6.56 -9.49
CA ASN A 445 -33.46 7.60 -9.57
C ASN A 445 -33.82 8.94 -8.95
N GLY A 446 -34.78 9.01 -8.04
CA GLY A 446 -35.14 10.19 -7.29
C GLY A 446 -34.15 10.51 -6.19
N THR A 447 -34.08 11.78 -5.82
CA THR A 447 -33.34 12.31 -4.68
C THR A 447 -34.35 12.73 -3.61
N ILE A 448 -34.22 12.20 -2.40
CA ILE A 448 -35.02 12.69 -1.26
C ILE A 448 -34.42 14.00 -0.79
N ASP A 449 -35.24 15.04 -0.78
CA ASP A 449 -34.86 16.34 -0.15
C ASP A 449 -34.96 16.24 1.36
N LYS A 450 -36.16 16.03 1.84
CA LYS A 450 -36.45 15.93 3.28
C LYS A 450 -37.80 15.28 3.57
N TYR A 451 -37.94 14.88 4.82
CA TYR A 451 -39.25 14.51 5.41
C TYR A 451 -39.77 15.66 6.24
N MET A 452 -41.03 16.00 6.09
CA MET A 452 -41.74 17.05 6.85
C MET A 452 -42.92 16.42 7.60
N GLY A 453 -42.63 15.73 8.71
CA GLY A 453 -43.61 14.89 9.39
C GLY A 453 -43.89 13.64 8.60
N ASP A 454 -45.10 13.50 8.06
CA ASP A 454 -45.57 12.43 7.20
C ASP A 454 -45.43 12.73 5.69
N CYS A 455 -44.94 13.92 5.35
CA CYS A 455 -44.74 14.36 3.96
C CYS A 455 -43.30 14.04 3.48
N ILE A 456 -43.20 13.49 2.26
CA ILE A 456 -41.95 13.27 1.52
C ILE A 456 -41.80 14.38 0.47
N MET A 457 -40.70 15.10 0.47
CA MET A 457 -40.27 15.93 -0.65
C MET A 457 -39.14 15.24 -1.39
N ALA A 458 -39.27 15.11 -2.71
CA ALA A 458 -38.28 14.50 -3.58
C ALA A 458 -38.19 15.25 -4.92
N PHE A 459 -37.06 15.06 -5.61
CA PHE A 459 -36.83 15.66 -6.91
C PHE A 459 -35.96 14.80 -7.82
N TRP A 460 -36.00 15.06 -9.15
CA TRP A 460 -35.25 14.36 -10.19
C TRP A 460 -34.46 15.34 -11.04
N ASN A 461 -33.43 14.88 -11.71
CA ASN A 461 -32.46 15.60 -12.51
C ASN A 461 -31.40 16.37 -11.68
N ALA A 462 -31.18 15.98 -10.44
CA ALA A 462 -30.08 16.46 -9.61
C ALA A 462 -29.81 15.44 -8.50
N PRO A 463 -28.57 15.30 -8.00
CA PRO A 463 -27.35 16.01 -8.41
C PRO A 463 -26.81 15.57 -9.79
N LEU A 464 -27.22 14.39 -10.26
CA LEU A 464 -26.84 13.89 -11.58
C LEU A 464 -27.87 14.28 -12.64
N GLU A 465 -27.41 14.46 -13.88
CA GLU A 465 -28.32 14.64 -15.01
C GLU A 465 -29.15 13.39 -15.25
N ASP A 466 -30.45 13.60 -15.42
CA ASP A 466 -31.43 12.57 -15.75
C ASP A 466 -32.33 13.09 -16.87
N GLY A 467 -32.07 12.69 -18.11
CA GLY A 467 -32.87 13.04 -19.28
C GLY A 467 -34.30 12.49 -19.25
N LYS A 468 -34.60 11.56 -18.31
CA LYS A 468 -35.93 10.98 -18.11
C LYS A 468 -36.56 11.38 -16.78
N HIS A 469 -36.14 12.50 -16.22
CA HIS A 469 -36.55 12.95 -14.87
C HIS A 469 -38.07 13.00 -14.67
N ALA A 470 -38.84 13.44 -15.67
CA ALA A 470 -40.30 13.50 -15.58
C ALA A 470 -40.90 12.08 -15.60
N TYR A 471 -40.42 11.21 -16.47
CA TYR A 471 -40.85 9.81 -16.52
C TYR A 471 -40.56 9.07 -15.20
N ASN A 472 -39.32 9.20 -14.70
CA ASN A 472 -38.89 8.54 -13.47
C ASN A 472 -39.71 9.01 -12.26
N ALA A 473 -40.05 10.31 -12.21
CA ALA A 473 -40.89 10.88 -11.16
C ALA A 473 -42.33 10.36 -11.19
N VAL A 474 -42.92 10.29 -12.39
CA VAL A 474 -44.29 9.79 -12.55
C VAL A 474 -44.37 8.28 -12.34
N GLU A 475 -43.36 7.53 -12.77
CA GLU A 475 -43.26 6.09 -12.49
C GLU A 475 -43.08 5.83 -10.99
N ALA A 476 -42.29 6.65 -10.29
CA ALA A 476 -42.18 6.58 -8.82
C ALA A 476 -43.54 6.77 -8.16
N ALA A 477 -44.31 7.82 -8.57
CA ALA A 477 -45.64 8.05 -8.04
C ALA A 477 -46.59 6.90 -8.31
N ARG A 478 -46.56 6.29 -9.52
CA ARG A 478 -47.37 5.11 -9.88
C ARG A 478 -47.00 3.90 -8.99
N ARG A 479 -45.72 3.65 -8.76
CA ARG A 479 -45.26 2.59 -7.85
C ARG A 479 -45.69 2.85 -6.41
N MET A 480 -45.60 4.07 -5.95
CA MET A 480 -46.07 4.44 -4.60
C MET A 480 -47.54 4.19 -4.40
N ILE A 481 -48.40 4.40 -5.42
CA ILE A 481 -49.85 4.04 -5.36
C ILE A 481 -49.99 2.54 -5.13
N LEU A 482 -49.29 1.67 -5.90
CA LEU A 482 -49.32 0.22 -5.72
C LEU A 482 -48.71 -0.25 -4.40
N THR A 483 -47.65 0.43 -3.95
CA THR A 483 -47.00 0.15 -2.65
C THR A 483 -47.96 0.39 -1.49
N MET A 484 -48.83 1.40 -1.58
CA MET A 484 -49.82 1.67 -0.54
C MET A 484 -50.78 0.50 -0.30
N GLU A 485 -51.22 -0.19 -1.35
CA GLU A 485 -52.08 -1.37 -1.24
C GLU A 485 -51.39 -2.48 -0.44
N ARG A 486 -50.12 -2.75 -0.79
CA ARG A 486 -49.25 -3.71 -0.10
C ARG A 486 -49.01 -3.36 1.37
N VAL A 487 -48.64 -2.10 1.64
CA VAL A 487 -48.36 -1.62 3.00
C VAL A 487 -49.62 -1.71 3.86
N ASN A 488 -50.77 -1.34 3.36
CA ASN A 488 -52.05 -1.46 4.09
C ASN A 488 -52.36 -2.92 4.43
N GLN A 489 -52.12 -3.82 3.49
CA GLN A 489 -52.29 -5.26 3.74
C GLN A 489 -51.33 -5.76 4.83
N GLU A 490 -50.05 -5.43 4.75
CA GLU A 490 -49.03 -5.80 5.73
C GLU A 490 -49.34 -5.27 7.13
N LEU A 491 -49.76 -4.00 7.24
CA LEU A 491 -50.17 -3.40 8.51
C LEU A 491 -51.37 -4.04 9.14
N LYS A 492 -52.37 -4.47 8.32
CA LYS A 492 -53.53 -5.21 8.78
C LYS A 492 -53.21 -6.63 9.24
N GLU A 493 -52.42 -7.37 8.44
CA GLU A 493 -52.01 -8.75 8.76
C GLU A 493 -51.11 -8.81 10.01
N SER A 494 -50.23 -7.82 10.20
CA SER A 494 -49.37 -7.72 11.39
C SER A 494 -50.08 -7.17 12.63
N GLY A 495 -51.36 -6.75 12.52
CA GLY A 495 -52.13 -6.14 13.63
C GLY A 495 -51.61 -4.78 14.07
N LYS A 496 -50.75 -4.14 13.30
CA LYS A 496 -50.15 -2.84 13.64
C LYS A 496 -51.08 -1.67 13.38
N SER A 497 -51.93 -1.77 12.36
CA SER A 497 -52.92 -0.72 12.06
C SER A 497 -54.23 -1.32 11.54
N GLN A 498 -55.33 -0.72 11.92
CA GLN A 498 -56.67 -0.97 11.36
C GLN A 498 -57.09 0.13 10.36
N PHE A 499 -56.29 1.17 10.23
CA PHE A 499 -56.54 2.30 9.33
C PHE A 499 -56.11 1.93 7.91
N ASP A 500 -56.88 2.31 6.92
CA ASP A 500 -56.50 2.30 5.51
C ASP A 500 -55.78 3.63 5.23
N LEU A 501 -54.45 3.56 5.18
CA LEU A 501 -53.61 4.70 4.87
C LEU A 501 -53.74 5.05 3.38
N LYS A 502 -53.91 6.32 3.10
CA LYS A 502 -53.91 6.88 1.73
C LYS A 502 -52.89 7.97 1.62
N ILE A 503 -52.36 8.19 0.39
CA ILE A 503 -51.45 9.26 0.08
C ILE A 503 -52.03 10.22 -0.95
N GLY A 504 -51.49 11.44 -0.95
CA GLY A 504 -51.66 12.40 -2.03
C GLY A 504 -50.30 12.73 -2.63
N VAL A 505 -50.15 12.67 -3.95
CA VAL A 505 -48.88 12.99 -4.64
C VAL A 505 -49.08 14.15 -5.61
N GLY A 506 -48.27 15.20 -5.46
CA GLY A 506 -48.25 16.32 -6.41
C GLY A 506 -46.91 16.37 -7.16
N LEU A 507 -46.98 16.42 -8.50
CA LEU A 507 -45.82 16.46 -9.39
C LEU A 507 -45.82 17.70 -10.27
N GLY A 508 -44.70 18.42 -10.26
CA GLY A 508 -44.50 19.60 -11.13
C GLY A 508 -43.13 19.61 -11.76
N THR A 509 -43.05 20.00 -13.01
CA THR A 509 -41.82 20.14 -13.79
C THR A 509 -41.54 21.58 -14.12
N GLY A 510 -40.29 22.04 -13.99
CA GLY A 510 -39.87 23.38 -14.32
C GLY A 510 -38.44 23.71 -13.90
N TYR A 511 -38.05 24.95 -14.14
CA TYR A 511 -36.72 25.44 -13.74
C TYR A 511 -36.65 25.76 -12.28
N CYS A 512 -35.68 25.16 -11.59
CA CYS A 512 -35.33 25.39 -10.19
C CYS A 512 -33.86 25.74 -10.05
N VAL A 513 -33.49 26.29 -8.90
CA VAL A 513 -32.11 26.35 -8.42
C VAL A 513 -31.94 25.22 -7.42
N VAL A 514 -31.00 24.32 -7.68
CA VAL A 514 -30.66 23.18 -6.80
C VAL A 514 -29.23 23.31 -6.33
N GLY A 515 -28.99 22.99 -5.07
CA GLY A 515 -27.63 23.02 -4.50
C GLY A 515 -27.65 23.04 -2.97
N ASN A 516 -26.46 23.21 -2.40
CA ASN A 516 -26.31 23.37 -0.95
C ASN A 516 -26.77 24.75 -0.51
N MET A 517 -27.85 24.82 0.23
CA MET A 517 -28.49 26.05 0.69
C MET A 517 -28.63 26.04 2.20
N GLY A 518 -28.37 27.18 2.83
CA GLY A 518 -28.44 27.36 4.28
C GLY A 518 -27.43 28.36 4.80
N SER A 519 -26.99 28.15 6.02
CA SER A 519 -25.94 28.97 6.67
C SER A 519 -24.60 28.24 6.63
N ASP A 520 -23.51 28.93 6.93
CA ASP A 520 -22.16 28.36 7.05
C ASP A 520 -22.07 27.22 8.09
N GLN A 521 -23.02 27.19 9.04
CA GLN A 521 -23.04 26.18 10.10
C GLN A 521 -23.95 24.97 9.79
N ARG A 522 -25.00 25.22 8.96
CA ARG A 522 -25.96 24.18 8.57
C ARG A 522 -26.52 24.48 7.20
N PHE A 523 -26.32 23.55 6.29
CA PHE A 523 -26.86 23.61 4.94
C PHE A 523 -27.48 22.25 4.57
N ASP A 524 -28.51 22.31 3.75
CA ASP A 524 -29.15 21.13 3.16
C ASP A 524 -29.00 21.20 1.63
N TYR A 525 -28.86 20.05 0.99
CA TYR A 525 -28.92 19.96 -0.46
C TYR A 525 -30.40 19.96 -0.87
N THR A 526 -30.87 21.06 -1.41
CA THR A 526 -32.30 21.29 -1.63
C THR A 526 -32.56 22.11 -2.90
N VAL A 527 -33.83 22.29 -3.24
CA VAL A 527 -34.29 23.02 -4.43
C VAL A 527 -35.12 24.23 -4.06
N LEU A 528 -34.96 25.31 -4.82
CA LEU A 528 -35.78 26.53 -4.72
C LEU A 528 -36.32 26.90 -6.10
N GLY A 529 -37.62 27.15 -6.19
CA GLY A 529 -38.28 27.59 -7.41
C GLY A 529 -39.78 27.62 -7.30
N ASP A 530 -40.45 28.26 -8.25
CA ASP A 530 -41.93 28.37 -8.26
C ASP A 530 -42.60 27.00 -8.41
N VAL A 531 -41.93 26.08 -9.13
CA VAL A 531 -42.42 24.70 -9.34
C VAL A 531 -42.46 23.90 -8.03
N VAL A 532 -41.61 24.21 -7.06
CA VAL A 532 -41.66 23.56 -5.72
C VAL A 532 -42.98 23.86 -5.04
N ASN A 533 -43.38 25.14 -5.05
CA ASN A 533 -44.65 25.56 -4.49
C ASN A 533 -45.85 25.02 -5.31
N LEU A 534 -45.70 24.92 -6.63
CA LEU A 534 -46.73 24.34 -7.48
C LEU A 534 -46.96 22.88 -7.12
N SER A 535 -45.89 22.06 -7.04
CA SER A 535 -45.98 20.63 -6.67
C SER A 535 -46.65 20.40 -5.34
N SER A 536 -46.31 21.20 -4.32
CA SER A 536 -46.96 21.14 -3.01
C SER A 536 -48.44 21.49 -3.09
N ARG A 537 -48.86 22.45 -3.91
CA ARG A 537 -50.28 22.81 -4.11
C ARG A 537 -51.02 21.71 -4.90
N LEU A 538 -50.37 21.09 -5.87
CA LEU A 538 -50.95 19.95 -6.64
C LEU A 538 -51.18 18.76 -5.72
N GLU A 539 -50.30 18.49 -4.77
CA GLU A 539 -50.50 17.50 -3.75
C GLU A 539 -51.82 17.78 -2.98
N GLY A 540 -52.04 19.02 -2.47
CA GLY A 540 -53.26 19.41 -1.81
C GLY A 540 -54.51 19.23 -2.67
N GLN A 541 -54.44 19.42 -3.99
CA GLN A 541 -55.56 19.23 -4.92
C GLN A 541 -55.95 17.75 -5.09
N THR A 542 -55.08 16.82 -4.74
CA THR A 542 -55.40 15.37 -4.79
C THR A 542 -56.68 15.01 -4.01
N LYS A 543 -56.89 15.73 -2.91
CA LYS A 543 -58.14 15.55 -2.08
C LYS A 543 -59.33 16.14 -2.79
N THR A 544 -59.20 17.32 -3.40
CA THR A 544 -60.28 18.04 -4.10
C THR A 544 -60.81 17.28 -5.31
N TYR A 545 -59.96 16.54 -5.98
CA TYR A 545 -60.30 15.77 -7.21
C TYR A 545 -60.47 14.28 -6.99
N GLY A 546 -60.34 13.78 -5.76
CA GLY A 546 -60.44 12.36 -5.46
C GLY A 546 -59.33 11.50 -6.12
N MET A 547 -58.23 12.17 -6.53
CA MET A 547 -57.13 11.49 -7.21
C MET A 547 -55.98 11.21 -6.23
N THR A 548 -55.24 10.12 -6.43
CA THR A 548 -54.08 9.79 -5.60
C THR A 548 -52.87 10.64 -6.03
N ALA A 549 -52.70 10.92 -7.33
CA ALA A 549 -51.64 11.76 -7.81
C ALA A 549 -52.14 12.77 -8.84
N VAL A 550 -51.64 14.03 -8.74
CA VAL A 550 -51.93 15.16 -9.62
C VAL A 550 -50.65 15.73 -10.20
N LEU A 551 -50.62 15.93 -11.51
CA LEU A 551 -49.49 16.40 -12.28
C LEU A 551 -49.76 17.77 -12.92
N SER A 552 -48.70 18.60 -13.06
CA SER A 552 -48.76 19.82 -13.86
C SER A 552 -48.75 19.53 -15.36
N SER A 553 -49.27 20.45 -16.19
CA SER A 553 -49.18 20.40 -17.64
C SER A 553 -47.72 20.24 -18.10
N TYR A 554 -46.78 20.99 -17.51
CA TYR A 554 -45.36 20.92 -17.86
C TYR A 554 -44.74 19.54 -17.65
N THR A 555 -45.23 18.76 -16.64
CA THR A 555 -44.78 17.38 -16.46
C THR A 555 -45.28 16.49 -17.59
N VAL A 556 -46.50 16.67 -18.01
CA VAL A 556 -47.12 15.87 -19.11
C VAL A 556 -46.51 16.27 -20.48
N ASP A 557 -46.20 17.54 -20.70
CA ASP A 557 -45.52 18.02 -21.92
C ASP A 557 -44.14 17.34 -22.07
N GLU A 558 -43.38 17.24 -20.98
CA GLU A 558 -42.07 16.55 -20.97
C GLU A 558 -42.18 15.07 -21.33
N LEU A 559 -43.25 14.42 -20.84
CA LEU A 559 -43.53 13.01 -21.17
C LEU A 559 -43.94 12.83 -22.63
N GLN A 560 -44.70 13.79 -23.18
CA GLN A 560 -45.09 13.80 -24.59
C GLN A 560 -43.93 13.99 -25.55
N GLU A 561 -43.00 14.88 -25.21
CA GLU A 561 -41.75 15.10 -25.97
C GLU A 561 -40.92 13.82 -26.03
N SER A 562 -40.93 13.00 -24.95
CA SER A 562 -40.20 11.74 -24.85
C SER A 562 -40.98 10.52 -25.36
N ASN A 563 -42.26 10.70 -25.76
CA ASN A 563 -43.17 9.63 -26.21
C ASN A 563 -43.25 8.42 -25.27
N GLU A 564 -43.40 8.66 -23.95
CA GLU A 564 -43.34 7.65 -22.93
C GLU A 564 -44.69 6.89 -22.76
N GLU A 565 -44.66 5.56 -22.64
CA GLU A 565 -45.87 4.70 -22.47
C GLU A 565 -46.72 5.06 -21.25
N ILE A 566 -46.13 5.69 -20.22
CA ILE A 566 -46.83 6.05 -19.00
C ILE A 566 -47.96 7.07 -19.22
N LEU A 567 -47.97 7.73 -20.39
CA LEU A 567 -49.06 8.61 -20.85
C LEU A 567 -50.44 7.88 -20.95
N ASP A 568 -50.42 6.54 -21.05
CA ASP A 568 -51.66 5.74 -21.02
C ASP A 568 -52.34 5.75 -19.65
N ASN A 569 -51.58 6.05 -18.59
CA ASN A 569 -52.08 6.13 -17.21
C ASN A 569 -52.55 7.53 -16.82
N ILE A 570 -52.42 8.52 -17.71
CA ILE A 570 -52.62 9.95 -17.41
C ILE A 570 -53.83 10.45 -18.12
N VAL A 571 -54.64 11.25 -17.43
CA VAL A 571 -55.85 11.90 -17.96
C VAL A 571 -55.98 13.33 -17.49
N GLU A 572 -56.38 14.24 -18.35
CA GLU A 572 -56.68 15.63 -17.96
C GLU A 572 -57.87 15.62 -17.00
N ILE A 573 -57.79 16.34 -15.86
CA ILE A 573 -58.87 16.39 -14.87
C ILE A 573 -59.54 17.75 -14.73
N ASP A 574 -58.79 18.83 -14.88
CA ASP A 574 -59.35 20.18 -14.78
C ASP A 574 -58.39 21.27 -15.26
N LYS A 575 -58.86 22.52 -15.29
CA LYS A 575 -58.10 23.75 -15.45
C LYS A 575 -58.29 24.58 -14.19
N ILE A 576 -57.20 24.81 -13.43
CA ILE A 576 -57.27 25.45 -12.13
C ILE A 576 -56.44 26.72 -12.06
N ARG A 577 -56.85 27.68 -11.23
CA ARG A 577 -55.99 28.79 -10.85
C ARG A 577 -55.60 28.54 -9.39
N VAL A 578 -54.31 28.14 -9.22
CA VAL A 578 -53.78 27.93 -7.86
C VAL A 578 -53.54 29.28 -7.17
N LYS A 579 -53.73 29.32 -5.89
CA LYS A 579 -53.60 30.53 -5.06
C LYS A 579 -52.24 31.22 -5.30
N GLY A 580 -52.28 32.49 -5.73
CA GLY A 580 -51.10 33.33 -5.99
C GLY A 580 -50.54 33.22 -7.41
N LYS A 581 -51.14 32.45 -8.34
CA LYS A 581 -50.85 32.51 -9.74
C LYS A 581 -51.96 33.28 -10.47
N LYS A 582 -51.59 34.07 -11.50
CA LYS A 582 -52.53 34.81 -12.34
C LYS A 582 -53.09 33.95 -13.46
N ASP A 583 -52.22 33.10 -14.06
CA ASP A 583 -52.59 32.28 -15.18
C ASP A 583 -53.11 30.90 -14.71
N PRO A 584 -54.20 30.43 -15.26
CA PRO A 584 -54.72 29.11 -14.92
C PRO A 584 -53.86 28.02 -15.56
N GLU A 585 -53.75 26.88 -14.91
CA GLU A 585 -52.96 25.71 -15.31
C GLU A 585 -53.83 24.49 -15.53
N ILE A 586 -53.60 23.73 -16.56
CA ILE A 586 -54.24 22.41 -16.80
C ILE A 586 -53.54 21.38 -15.88
N ILE A 587 -54.33 20.60 -15.21
CA ILE A 587 -53.85 19.54 -14.32
C ILE A 587 -54.33 18.16 -14.76
N PHE A 588 -53.49 17.18 -14.49
CA PHE A 588 -53.71 15.80 -14.89
C PHE A 588 -53.72 14.87 -13.67
N GLY A 589 -54.58 13.83 -13.73
CA GLY A 589 -54.59 12.75 -12.78
C GLY A 589 -53.80 11.55 -13.28
N LEU A 590 -53.12 10.85 -12.37
CA LEU A 590 -52.42 9.59 -12.62
C LEU A 590 -53.23 8.43 -12.03
N ALA A 591 -53.49 7.42 -12.84
CA ALA A 591 -54.10 6.14 -12.43
C ALA A 591 -53.02 5.04 -12.27
N SER A 592 -53.24 4.07 -11.38
CA SER A 592 -52.37 2.90 -11.23
C SER A 592 -52.35 2.01 -12.47
N GLU A 593 -53.50 1.88 -13.15
CA GLU A 593 -53.71 1.08 -14.36
C GLU A 593 -53.89 1.97 -15.59
N LYS A 594 -53.74 1.36 -16.78
CA LYS A 594 -53.95 2.07 -18.04
C LYS A 594 -55.39 2.51 -18.20
N ILE A 595 -55.58 3.76 -18.59
CA ILE A 595 -56.91 4.33 -18.88
C ILE A 595 -57.23 4.06 -20.34
N SER A 596 -58.37 3.44 -20.63
CA SER A 596 -58.78 3.10 -21.99
C SER A 596 -59.04 4.36 -22.87
N GLY A 597 -58.96 4.17 -24.17
CA GLY A 597 -59.28 5.24 -25.11
C GLY A 597 -60.71 5.80 -24.99
N ASP A 598 -61.68 4.93 -24.63
CA ASP A 598 -63.07 5.31 -24.40
C ASP A 598 -63.22 6.20 -23.15
N GLU A 599 -62.50 5.84 -22.06
CA GLU A 599 -62.48 6.63 -20.82
C GLU A 599 -61.84 8.02 -21.08
N LYS A 600 -60.67 8.07 -21.73
CA LYS A 600 -60.02 9.34 -22.10
C LYS A 600 -60.92 10.21 -22.95
N ASN A 601 -61.65 9.61 -23.92
CA ASN A 601 -62.58 10.35 -24.77
C ASN A 601 -63.81 10.84 -23.97
N CYS A 602 -64.29 10.06 -23.02
CA CYS A 602 -65.39 10.46 -22.13
C CYS A 602 -65.00 11.67 -21.28
N VAL A 603 -63.82 11.63 -20.67
CA VAL A 603 -63.27 12.79 -19.89
C VAL A 603 -63.09 14.00 -20.78
N LYS A 604 -62.56 13.84 -21.97
CA LYS A 604 -62.36 14.96 -22.93
C LYS A 604 -63.70 15.63 -23.30
N LYS A 605 -64.76 14.81 -23.58
CA LYS A 605 -66.09 15.34 -23.89
C LYS A 605 -66.70 16.03 -22.66
N TYR A 606 -66.54 15.49 -21.49
CA TYR A 606 -66.96 16.11 -20.25
C TYR A 606 -66.31 17.48 -20.05
N LEU A 607 -64.99 17.56 -20.11
CA LEU A 607 -64.23 18.79 -19.90
C LEU A 607 -64.57 19.86 -20.95
N GLN A 608 -64.76 19.44 -22.20
CA GLN A 608 -65.23 20.35 -23.27
C GLN A 608 -66.60 20.92 -22.96
N ALA A 609 -67.60 20.06 -22.68
CA ALA A 609 -68.98 20.51 -22.36
C ALA A 609 -69.00 21.43 -21.13
N PHE A 610 -68.18 21.10 -20.10
CA PHE A 610 -68.06 21.92 -18.90
C PHE A 610 -67.47 23.32 -19.17
N ARG A 611 -66.40 23.39 -20.01
CA ARG A 611 -65.76 24.67 -20.42
C ARG A 611 -66.67 25.50 -21.29
N ASP A 612 -67.49 24.85 -22.15
CA ASP A 612 -68.46 25.52 -22.99
C ASP A 612 -69.72 25.97 -22.21
N GLY A 613 -69.83 25.65 -20.92
CA GLY A 613 -70.98 25.97 -20.07
C GLY A 613 -72.19 25.08 -20.27
N ASP A 614 -72.10 23.99 -21.05
CA ASP A 614 -73.16 22.99 -21.22
C ASP A 614 -73.12 21.98 -20.04
N LEU A 615 -73.64 22.42 -18.93
CA LEU A 615 -73.65 21.67 -17.67
C LEU A 615 -74.48 20.40 -17.73
N ILE A 616 -75.49 20.32 -18.59
CA ILE A 616 -76.34 19.14 -18.78
C ILE A 616 -75.56 18.04 -19.48
N LYS A 617 -74.90 18.39 -20.59
CA LYS A 617 -74.05 17.49 -21.34
C LYS A 617 -72.88 17.02 -20.46
N ALA A 618 -72.26 17.92 -19.72
CA ALA A 618 -71.17 17.60 -18.82
C ALA A 618 -71.61 16.54 -17.79
N LEU A 619 -72.79 16.63 -17.16
CA LEU A 619 -73.32 15.63 -16.24
C LEU A 619 -73.56 14.27 -16.91
N SER A 620 -74.08 14.27 -18.13
CA SER A 620 -74.31 13.02 -18.91
C SER A 620 -72.99 12.31 -19.19
N GLU A 621 -71.91 13.00 -19.55
CA GLU A 621 -70.59 12.39 -19.79
C GLU A 621 -69.96 11.90 -18.49
N LEU A 622 -70.14 12.56 -17.34
CA LEU A 622 -69.68 12.06 -16.03
C LEU A 622 -70.43 10.77 -15.64
N ASP A 623 -71.72 10.64 -15.97
CA ASP A 623 -72.47 9.44 -15.75
C ASP A 623 -71.96 8.25 -16.57
N ASN A 624 -71.54 8.54 -17.79
CA ASN A 624 -70.92 7.52 -18.65
C ASN A 624 -69.55 7.13 -18.11
N LEU A 625 -68.73 8.07 -17.68
CA LEU A 625 -67.42 7.84 -17.09
C LEU A 625 -67.48 6.98 -15.82
N SER A 626 -68.42 7.29 -14.92
CA SER A 626 -68.61 6.53 -13.64
C SER A 626 -69.02 5.08 -13.85
N LYS A 627 -69.62 4.74 -15.03
CA LYS A 627 -69.96 3.39 -15.41
C LYS A 627 -68.81 2.63 -16.07
N LEU A 628 -67.91 3.34 -16.72
CA LEU A 628 -66.75 2.77 -17.43
C LEU A 628 -65.59 2.42 -16.50
N ASN A 629 -65.32 3.27 -15.46
CA ASN A 629 -64.18 3.10 -14.61
C ASN A 629 -64.53 3.39 -13.14
N GLU A 630 -64.38 2.37 -12.29
CA GLU A 630 -64.66 2.50 -10.87
C GLU A 630 -63.63 3.37 -10.14
N GLN A 631 -62.38 3.43 -10.61
CA GLN A 631 -61.35 4.32 -10.04
C GLN A 631 -61.66 5.80 -10.25
N MET A 632 -62.42 6.15 -11.31
CA MET A 632 -62.86 7.50 -11.61
C MET A 632 -64.19 7.88 -10.93
N LYS A 633 -64.75 7.01 -10.11
CA LYS A 633 -66.05 7.22 -9.46
C LYS A 633 -66.03 8.37 -8.46
N ASP A 634 -65.01 8.43 -7.65
CA ASP A 634 -64.83 9.51 -6.67
C ASP A 634 -64.65 10.87 -7.38
N TYR A 635 -63.82 10.92 -8.43
CA TYR A 635 -63.70 12.09 -9.28
C TYR A 635 -65.00 12.49 -9.92
N SER A 636 -65.72 11.56 -10.51
CA SER A 636 -67.01 11.81 -11.17
C SER A 636 -68.04 12.34 -10.18
N SER A 637 -68.08 11.80 -8.96
CA SER A 637 -69.00 12.25 -7.91
C SER A 637 -68.70 13.66 -7.45
N LEU A 638 -67.45 13.99 -7.21
CA LEU A 638 -67.00 15.33 -6.82
C LEU A 638 -67.28 16.36 -7.91
N MET A 639 -67.03 16.02 -9.18
CA MET A 639 -67.34 16.93 -10.31
C MET A 639 -68.83 17.11 -10.52
N ARG A 640 -69.63 16.09 -10.27
CA ARG A 640 -71.11 16.16 -10.29
C ARG A 640 -71.64 17.11 -9.23
N GLU A 641 -71.15 17.04 -8.00
CA GLU A 641 -71.54 17.92 -6.91
C GLU A 641 -71.23 19.37 -7.30
N ARG A 642 -70.05 19.64 -7.80
CA ARG A 642 -69.60 20.93 -8.26
C ARG A 642 -70.43 21.50 -9.41
N ILE A 643 -70.81 20.69 -10.40
CA ILE A 643 -71.68 21.12 -11.50
C ILE A 643 -73.08 21.40 -10.98
N THR A 644 -73.59 20.60 -10.03
CA THR A 644 -74.86 20.86 -9.42
C THR A 644 -74.89 22.16 -8.63
N GLU A 645 -73.85 22.51 -7.93
CA GLU A 645 -73.72 23.81 -7.26
C GLU A 645 -73.70 24.96 -8.30
N LEU A 646 -72.98 24.82 -9.44
CA LEU A 646 -72.94 25.82 -10.49
C LEU A 646 -74.30 25.97 -11.20
N GLN A 647 -75.10 24.89 -11.30
CA GLN A 647 -76.45 25.00 -11.80
C GLN A 647 -77.37 25.82 -10.90
N ILE A 648 -77.16 25.77 -9.56
CA ILE A 648 -77.94 26.53 -8.58
C ILE A 648 -77.53 28.01 -8.55
N ILE A 649 -76.17 28.25 -8.55
CA ILE A 649 -75.62 29.61 -8.38
C ILE A 649 -75.66 30.39 -9.72
N GLY A 650 -75.60 29.68 -10.86
CA GLY A 650 -75.41 30.23 -12.18
C GLY A 650 -73.94 30.34 -12.58
N LEU A 651 -73.70 30.26 -13.90
CA LEU A 651 -72.35 30.48 -14.42
C LEU A 651 -71.98 31.96 -14.43
N PRO A 652 -70.74 32.34 -14.07
CA PRO A 652 -70.24 33.70 -14.22
C PRO A 652 -70.32 34.22 -15.68
N GLU A 653 -70.49 35.52 -15.84
CA GLU A 653 -70.56 36.14 -17.20
C GLU A 653 -69.35 35.85 -18.09
N ASN A 654 -68.18 35.67 -17.50
CA ASN A 654 -66.92 35.33 -18.20
C ASN A 654 -66.47 33.91 -17.84
N TRP A 655 -67.31 32.91 -18.04
CA TRP A 655 -67.03 31.53 -17.75
C TRP A 655 -65.93 30.95 -18.68
N GLU A 656 -64.79 30.58 -18.09
CA GLU A 656 -63.66 29.92 -18.81
C GLU A 656 -63.42 28.47 -18.40
N GLY A 657 -64.29 27.91 -17.61
CA GLY A 657 -64.13 26.57 -17.07
C GLY A 657 -62.94 26.47 -16.07
N VAL A 658 -62.60 27.54 -15.41
CA VAL A 658 -61.42 27.61 -14.50
C VAL A 658 -61.93 27.49 -13.07
N TYR A 659 -61.32 26.61 -12.33
CA TYR A 659 -61.56 26.48 -10.87
C TYR A 659 -60.62 27.34 -10.05
N GLU A 660 -61.14 28.19 -9.18
CA GLU A 660 -60.36 28.99 -8.25
C GLU A 660 -60.07 28.11 -6.97
N ALA A 661 -58.83 27.63 -6.83
CA ALA A 661 -58.45 26.90 -5.63
C ALA A 661 -58.28 27.89 -4.44
N THR A 662 -59.27 27.93 -3.56
CA THR A 662 -59.32 28.85 -2.39
C THR A 662 -58.60 28.30 -1.15
N SER A 663 -58.42 26.99 -1.02
CA SER A 663 -57.73 26.30 0.07
C SER A 663 -56.27 26.02 -0.30
N LYS A 664 -55.43 25.99 0.78
CA LYS A 664 -54.06 25.47 0.65
C LYS A 664 -54.08 23.99 0.50
#